data_d945dfef6255c2cfc33aa4e2a31e9939
#
_entry.id   d945dfef6255c2cfc33aa4e2a31e9939
#
_cell.length_a   1.000
_cell.length_b   1.000
_cell.length_c   1.000
_cell.angle_alpha   90.00
_cell.angle_beta   90.00
_cell.angle_gamma   90.00
#
_symmetry.space_group_name_H-M   'P 1'
#
loop_
_entity.id
_entity.type
_entity.pdbx_description
1 polymer ?
#
loop_
_entity_poly.entity_id
_entity_poly.type
_entity_poly.pdbx_seq_one_letter_code
_entity_poly.pdbx_strand_id
1 'polypeptide(L)'
;MKRRKKALCALALCLLLIAAVFLLGLGGAQKTWEDLPYTLLEFEGGRAIDLAQGGSYGEMNRGPGLTLPAGEYRLKWAIDGDGDNVIRITSGNGAAANPAEIPVTAGSGEGSCLFTLDRAAENVQIRVDFASGTRIDVRDMRLYSPMYRDGAFAFALLAAGAYALYVLHLYGRLGPKARGRLILVGMAVLIASGPALKNTIGIGHDTTFHLVRLCNLADGLAHGQFPVRAGGYAFNGYGAITSVFYPDVFLYIPAMMMNLGASLPFAVNAFFVAVNALSAAAMYVSAKRIFREEWAAVCASILYTLSIYRISDVFTRYAFGEMTAMVFLPLFLLGLYEVVWGEKRSWPLLGASAACIFLSHMLSTVICALTAVGVCALFIVRIIREGRILPIAKACAAAGLLCAFQLVPFITYSLEGIGAQELAKDPAFYALHPAQLFLLGAGELSGDPADWRLSTFALEIGLPLIMGAGIALYAAAAREAADTQTKKKDGFAVLLVCAGVLFAVMATTLFPWSHVRVLTRGLSDYLQFPWRFLMMTAALFALAGGYGLAVYARGHGEQMAAAVLAVAALCALPTLTDEARNNHFIAFGETVSPNWQYTEYTLPGTKTAATLDPGVRADEGVELAQVERDGLAFRAQVRAADGGEIALPLFGYDGYRAELDGQALAWTAGEDNRLTVKLPAGADGELRVYFAGKALWRAAEGVSLLTAAGLAAMALLRKRKESGADKR
;
A
#
# COMPACT_ATOMS: atom_id res chain seq x y z
N MET A 1 -27.63 -8.46 -30.22
CA MET A 1 -26.80 -9.66 -30.43
C MET A 1 -25.44 -9.35 -31.06
N LYS A 2 -25.34 -8.61 -32.18
CA LYS A 2 -24.05 -8.26 -32.84
C LYS A 2 -23.04 -7.54 -31.92
N ARG A 3 -23.48 -6.57 -31.06
CA ARG A 3 -22.59 -5.83 -30.14
C ARG A 3 -22.00 -6.73 -29.06
N ARG A 4 -22.79 -7.68 -28.49
CA ARG A 4 -22.28 -8.66 -27.51
C ARG A 4 -21.24 -9.60 -28.13
N LYS A 5 -21.46 -10.09 -29.37
CA LYS A 5 -20.48 -10.95 -30.07
C LYS A 5 -19.17 -10.19 -30.29
N LYS A 6 -19.23 -8.91 -30.75
CA LYS A 6 -18.02 -8.09 -30.94
C LYS A 6 -17.27 -7.86 -29.62
N ALA A 7 -17.97 -7.58 -28.50
CA ALA A 7 -17.35 -7.41 -27.20
C ALA A 7 -16.69 -8.71 -26.70
N LEU A 8 -17.34 -9.87 -26.90
CA LEU A 8 -16.76 -11.17 -26.54
C LEU A 8 -15.53 -11.53 -27.41
N CYS A 9 -15.58 -11.23 -28.70
CA CYS A 9 -14.42 -11.44 -29.59
C CYS A 9 -13.25 -10.51 -29.18
N ALA A 10 -13.53 -9.26 -28.83
CA ALA A 10 -12.49 -8.34 -28.36
C ALA A 10 -11.90 -8.79 -27.02
N LEU A 11 -12.75 -9.28 -26.07
CA LEU A 11 -12.27 -9.88 -24.82
C LEU A 11 -11.36 -11.08 -25.10
N ALA A 12 -11.81 -12.01 -25.94
CA ALA A 12 -11.01 -13.19 -26.28
C ALA A 12 -9.67 -12.79 -26.90
N LEU A 13 -9.66 -11.82 -27.83
CA LEU A 13 -8.43 -11.31 -28.42
C LEU A 13 -7.51 -10.65 -27.37
N CYS A 14 -8.03 -9.79 -26.49
CA CYS A 14 -7.25 -9.21 -25.42
C CYS A 14 -6.66 -10.27 -24.49
N LEU A 15 -7.46 -11.27 -24.08
CA LEU A 15 -6.99 -12.36 -23.21
C LEU A 15 -5.92 -13.20 -23.91
N LEU A 16 -6.07 -13.46 -25.23
CA LEU A 16 -5.05 -14.17 -26.01
C LEU A 16 -3.75 -13.36 -26.12
N LEU A 17 -3.84 -12.05 -26.36
CA LEU A 17 -2.68 -11.16 -26.40
C LEU A 17 -1.98 -11.09 -25.04
N ILE A 18 -2.74 -10.94 -23.95
CA ILE A 18 -2.21 -10.97 -22.59
C ILE A 18 -1.51 -12.31 -22.33
N ALA A 19 -2.18 -13.43 -22.63
CA ALA A 19 -1.61 -14.75 -22.45
C ALA A 19 -0.34 -14.96 -23.31
N ALA A 20 -0.33 -14.48 -24.56
CA ALA A 20 0.85 -14.54 -25.42
C ALA A 20 2.03 -13.74 -24.84
N VAL A 21 1.79 -12.52 -24.34
CA VAL A 21 2.84 -11.69 -23.70
C VAL A 21 3.38 -12.39 -22.46
N PHE A 22 2.51 -12.96 -21.62
CA PHE A 22 2.95 -13.71 -20.44
C PHE A 22 3.72 -14.97 -20.80
N LEU A 23 3.23 -15.76 -21.76
CA LEU A 23 3.90 -16.98 -22.22
C LEU A 23 5.27 -16.69 -22.83
N LEU A 24 5.38 -15.66 -23.66
CA LEU A 24 6.66 -15.20 -24.21
C LEU A 24 7.60 -14.72 -23.08
N GLY A 25 7.07 -14.02 -22.09
CA GLY A 25 7.82 -13.60 -20.91
C GLY A 25 8.32 -14.79 -20.09
N LEU A 26 7.48 -15.82 -19.88
CA LEU A 26 7.85 -17.01 -19.11
C LEU A 26 8.73 -17.98 -19.90
N GLY A 27 8.57 -18.05 -21.24
CA GLY A 27 9.26 -18.99 -22.11
C GLY A 27 10.74 -18.69 -22.40
N GLY A 28 11.29 -17.62 -21.84
CA GLY A 28 12.73 -17.31 -22.02
C GLY A 28 13.12 -16.77 -23.39
N ALA A 29 12.16 -16.51 -24.29
CA ALA A 29 12.40 -15.81 -25.54
C ALA A 29 13.03 -14.43 -25.27
N GLN A 30 13.87 -13.94 -26.16
CA GLN A 30 14.67 -12.71 -26.03
C GLN A 30 14.10 -11.69 -25.04
N LYS A 31 14.64 -11.71 -23.82
CA LYS A 31 14.20 -10.85 -22.73
C LYS A 31 14.74 -9.44 -22.99
N THR A 32 13.87 -8.45 -22.97
CA THR A 32 14.32 -7.07 -22.90
C THR A 32 14.82 -6.81 -21.49
N TRP A 33 16.06 -6.36 -21.37
CA TRP A 33 16.70 -6.05 -20.11
C TRP A 33 16.84 -4.54 -19.99
N GLU A 34 16.60 -4.03 -18.80
CA GLU A 34 16.90 -2.65 -18.46
C GLU A 34 17.96 -2.61 -17.36
N ASP A 35 18.76 -1.57 -17.37
CA ASP A 35 19.72 -1.33 -16.31
C ASP A 35 18.97 -1.24 -14.97
N LEU A 36 19.50 -1.88 -13.96
CA LEU A 36 19.09 -1.56 -12.60
C LEU A 36 19.42 -0.08 -12.32
N PRO A 37 18.78 0.54 -11.30
CA PRO A 37 18.98 1.97 -10.99
C PRO A 37 20.45 2.40 -10.91
N TYR A 38 21.35 1.46 -10.78
CA TYR A 38 22.80 1.66 -10.78
C TYR A 38 23.40 1.15 -12.09
N THR A 39 23.70 2.05 -13.01
CA THR A 39 24.37 1.72 -14.28
C THR A 39 25.86 1.44 -14.08
N LEU A 40 26.49 2.08 -13.12
CA LEU A 40 27.82 1.75 -12.61
C LEU A 40 27.64 1.36 -11.15
N LEU A 41 28.00 0.13 -10.81
CA LEU A 41 27.93 -0.32 -9.43
C LEU A 41 28.88 0.54 -8.58
N GLU A 42 28.34 1.13 -7.51
CA GLU A 42 29.17 1.81 -6.52
C GLU A 42 29.92 0.76 -5.73
N PHE A 43 31.22 0.73 -5.87
CA PHE A 43 32.07 -0.19 -5.14
C PHE A 43 32.71 0.48 -3.93
N GLU A 44 32.73 -0.24 -2.82
CA GLU A 44 33.67 0.03 -1.75
C GLU A 44 35.04 -0.51 -2.17
N GLY A 45 36.07 0.34 -2.17
CA GLY A 45 37.44 -0.03 -2.54
C GLY A 45 37.93 0.63 -3.81
N GLY A 46 39.08 0.20 -4.27
CA GLY A 46 39.74 0.73 -5.46
C GLY A 46 39.12 0.19 -6.75
N ARG A 47 39.24 0.98 -7.82
CA ARG A 47 38.85 0.54 -9.18
C ARG A 47 40.04 -0.04 -9.96
N ALA A 48 41.26 0.27 -9.55
CA ALA A 48 42.46 -0.22 -10.19
C ALA A 48 43.50 -0.66 -9.15
N ILE A 49 44.19 -1.75 -9.43
CA ILE A 49 45.34 -2.22 -8.67
C ILE A 49 46.50 -2.41 -9.64
N ASP A 50 47.68 -1.91 -9.26
CA ASP A 50 48.94 -2.10 -9.94
C ASP A 50 49.98 -2.55 -8.91
N LEU A 51 50.52 -3.76 -9.09
CA LEU A 51 51.52 -4.31 -8.18
C LEU A 51 52.81 -3.49 -8.18
N ALA A 52 53.17 -2.84 -9.29
CA ALA A 52 54.31 -1.98 -9.37
C ALA A 52 54.17 -0.69 -8.52
N GLN A 53 52.92 -0.32 -8.18
CA GLN A 53 52.61 0.83 -7.35
C GLN A 53 52.25 0.45 -5.91
N GLY A 54 52.55 -0.78 -5.48
CA GLY A 54 52.32 -1.25 -4.10
C GLY A 54 50.97 -1.90 -3.85
N GLY A 55 50.22 -2.27 -4.91
CA GLY A 55 49.02 -3.09 -4.80
C GLY A 55 49.30 -4.53 -4.37
N SER A 56 48.24 -5.27 -4.01
CA SER A 56 48.35 -6.67 -3.61
C SER A 56 47.18 -7.48 -4.20
N TYR A 57 47.39 -8.79 -4.34
CA TYR A 57 46.32 -9.71 -4.71
C TYR A 57 45.23 -9.77 -3.63
N GLY A 58 44.01 -10.04 -4.06
CA GLY A 58 42.85 -10.22 -3.19
C GLY A 58 41.61 -9.50 -3.70
N GLU A 59 40.63 -9.36 -2.84
CA GLU A 59 39.41 -8.60 -3.13
C GLU A 59 39.76 -7.12 -3.37
N MET A 60 39.50 -6.64 -4.58
CA MET A 60 39.81 -5.25 -4.91
C MET A 60 38.63 -4.32 -4.67
N ASN A 61 37.45 -4.79 -4.92
CA ASN A 61 36.23 -4.03 -4.68
C ASN A 61 35.04 -4.97 -4.45
N ARG A 62 34.02 -4.42 -3.81
CA ARG A 62 32.74 -5.10 -3.53
C ARG A 62 31.62 -4.09 -3.51
N GLY A 63 30.43 -4.55 -3.77
CA GLY A 63 29.23 -3.75 -3.60
C GLY A 63 28.12 -4.15 -4.55
N PRO A 64 27.06 -3.37 -4.58
CA PRO A 64 26.58 -2.39 -3.60
C PRO A 64 25.66 -2.98 -2.51
N GLY A 65 25.54 -4.31 -2.38
CA GLY A 65 24.65 -4.91 -1.39
C GLY A 65 23.18 -4.89 -1.81
N LEU A 66 22.88 -5.34 -3.02
CA LEU A 66 21.53 -5.30 -3.61
C LEU A 66 20.60 -6.36 -3.00
N THR A 67 19.32 -6.04 -2.88
CA THR A 67 18.28 -7.04 -2.72
C THR A 67 17.66 -7.34 -4.08
N LEU A 68 17.79 -8.58 -4.52
CA LEU A 68 17.34 -9.01 -5.84
C LEU A 68 16.31 -10.15 -5.69
N PRO A 69 15.16 -10.09 -6.38
CA PRO A 69 14.23 -11.20 -6.43
C PRO A 69 14.85 -12.43 -7.11
N ALA A 70 14.27 -13.61 -6.87
CA ALA A 70 14.62 -14.81 -7.62
C ALA A 70 14.45 -14.57 -9.13
N GLY A 71 15.41 -15.03 -9.92
CA GLY A 71 15.32 -14.86 -11.37
C GLY A 71 16.66 -14.81 -12.04
N GLU A 72 16.65 -14.40 -13.29
CA GLU A 72 17.81 -14.33 -14.16
C GLU A 72 18.27 -12.88 -14.34
N TYR A 73 19.56 -12.66 -14.24
CA TYR A 73 20.21 -11.36 -14.35
C TYR A 73 21.36 -11.42 -15.36
N ARG A 74 21.66 -10.28 -15.99
CA ARG A 74 22.81 -10.12 -16.85
C ARG A 74 23.77 -9.14 -16.24
N LEU A 75 24.98 -9.58 -15.94
CA LEU A 75 26.10 -8.73 -15.57
C LEU A 75 26.92 -8.43 -16.82
N LYS A 76 27.20 -7.15 -17.07
CA LYS A 76 28.17 -6.69 -18.07
C LYS A 76 29.31 -5.98 -17.35
N TRP A 77 30.51 -6.15 -17.86
CA TRP A 77 31.69 -5.49 -17.31
C TRP A 77 32.65 -5.03 -18.42
N ALA A 78 33.44 -4.03 -18.10
CA ALA A 78 34.63 -3.62 -18.82
C ALA A 78 35.80 -3.62 -17.83
N ILE A 79 36.58 -4.68 -17.86
CA ILE A 79 37.75 -4.90 -16.98
C ILE A 79 38.97 -5.06 -17.85
N ASP A 80 40.01 -4.25 -17.59
CA ASP A 80 41.28 -4.33 -18.27
C ASP A 80 42.33 -4.89 -17.30
N GLY A 81 42.92 -6.00 -17.65
CA GLY A 81 43.92 -6.68 -16.81
C GLY A 81 44.74 -7.66 -17.61
N ASP A 82 45.95 -7.92 -17.13
CA ASP A 82 46.91 -8.81 -17.75
C ASP A 82 46.95 -10.23 -17.14
N GLY A 83 46.02 -10.53 -16.24
CA GLY A 83 45.88 -11.82 -15.58
C GLY A 83 44.44 -12.39 -15.63
N ASP A 84 44.29 -13.64 -15.25
CA ASP A 84 43.00 -14.29 -15.06
C ASP A 84 42.47 -13.90 -13.69
N ASN A 85 41.29 -13.27 -13.65
CA ASN A 85 40.67 -12.73 -12.47
C ASN A 85 39.27 -13.34 -12.30
N VAL A 86 38.59 -13.04 -11.20
CA VAL A 86 37.27 -13.64 -10.90
C VAL A 86 36.30 -12.59 -10.39
N ILE A 87 35.12 -12.56 -10.96
CA ILE A 87 33.98 -11.85 -10.40
C ILE A 87 33.19 -12.86 -9.57
N ARG A 88 32.96 -12.56 -8.28
CA ARG A 88 32.15 -13.37 -7.38
C ARG A 88 30.84 -12.69 -7.07
N ILE A 89 29.75 -13.47 -7.08
CA ILE A 89 28.42 -13.04 -6.68
C ILE A 89 28.06 -13.72 -5.38
N THR A 90 27.91 -12.95 -4.31
CA THR A 90 27.58 -13.45 -2.97
C THR A 90 26.30 -12.80 -2.44
N SER A 91 25.61 -13.46 -1.52
CA SER A 91 24.41 -12.93 -0.87
C SER A 91 24.49 -13.07 0.65
N GLY A 92 23.85 -12.15 1.38
CA GLY A 92 23.84 -12.15 2.84
C GLY A 92 22.94 -13.22 3.46
N ASN A 93 21.90 -13.67 2.75
CA ASN A 93 20.94 -14.67 3.20
C ASN A 93 21.20 -16.09 2.63
N GLY A 94 22.38 -16.30 2.03
CA GLY A 94 22.77 -17.59 1.46
C GLY A 94 21.99 -18.01 0.20
N ALA A 95 21.29 -17.08 -0.45
CA ALA A 95 20.74 -17.34 -1.79
C ALA A 95 21.87 -17.65 -2.77
N ALA A 96 21.74 -18.71 -3.57
CA ALA A 96 22.77 -19.16 -4.48
C ALA A 96 22.64 -18.46 -5.83
N ALA A 97 23.74 -17.88 -6.29
CA ALA A 97 23.88 -17.42 -7.67
C ALA A 97 24.46 -18.54 -8.53
N ASN A 98 23.94 -18.71 -9.74
CA ASN A 98 24.47 -19.70 -10.69
C ASN A 98 24.74 -19.05 -12.05
N PRO A 99 25.99 -18.84 -12.49
CA PRO A 99 27.21 -19.13 -11.72
C PRO A 99 27.48 -18.12 -10.58
N ALA A 100 28.05 -18.59 -9.49
CA ALA A 100 28.49 -17.76 -8.37
C ALA A 100 29.86 -17.11 -8.63
N GLU A 101 30.68 -17.72 -9.47
CA GLU A 101 32.00 -17.23 -9.88
C GLU A 101 32.05 -17.13 -11.41
N ILE A 102 32.51 -15.99 -11.91
CA ILE A 102 32.60 -15.69 -13.32
C ILE A 102 34.09 -15.41 -13.62
N PRO A 103 34.73 -16.26 -14.41
CA PRO A 103 36.15 -16.03 -14.78
C PRO A 103 36.26 -14.85 -15.75
N VAL A 104 37.26 -13.99 -15.51
CA VAL A 104 37.62 -12.87 -16.36
C VAL A 104 39.02 -13.15 -16.86
N THR A 105 39.16 -13.58 -18.12
CA THR A 105 40.43 -13.93 -18.76
C THR A 105 41.25 -12.68 -19.12
N ALA A 106 42.54 -12.83 -19.06
CA ALA A 106 43.50 -11.79 -19.47
C ALA A 106 43.20 -11.21 -20.85
N GLY A 107 43.13 -9.89 -20.96
CA GLY A 107 42.89 -9.19 -22.24
C GLY A 107 41.48 -9.23 -22.77
N SER A 108 40.49 -9.74 -22.00
CA SER A 108 39.09 -9.80 -22.46
C SER A 108 38.38 -8.44 -22.56
N GLY A 109 38.88 -7.40 -21.89
CA GLY A 109 38.38 -6.02 -21.91
C GLY A 109 36.90 -5.88 -21.51
N GLU A 110 35.99 -6.31 -22.40
CA GLU A 110 34.54 -6.30 -22.15
C GLU A 110 33.99 -7.70 -22.09
N GLY A 111 33.04 -7.93 -21.19
CA GLY A 111 32.38 -9.21 -21.04
C GLY A 111 30.96 -9.10 -20.53
N SER A 112 30.22 -10.20 -20.64
CA SER A 112 28.92 -10.33 -20.02
C SER A 112 28.62 -11.77 -19.62
N CYS A 113 27.89 -11.94 -18.53
CA CYS A 113 27.42 -13.24 -18.08
C CYS A 113 25.95 -13.16 -17.64
N LEU A 114 25.20 -14.21 -17.91
CA LEU A 114 23.89 -14.44 -17.32
C LEU A 114 24.09 -15.27 -16.06
N PHE A 115 23.48 -14.85 -14.96
CA PHE A 115 23.41 -15.65 -13.74
C PHE A 115 21.96 -15.69 -13.23
N THR A 116 21.64 -16.73 -12.51
CA THR A 116 20.33 -16.91 -11.88
C THR A 116 20.47 -16.89 -10.38
N LEU A 117 19.43 -16.38 -9.69
CA LEU A 117 19.26 -16.51 -8.25
C LEU A 117 18.15 -17.54 -8.00
N ASP A 118 18.43 -18.54 -7.19
CA ASP A 118 17.50 -19.63 -6.85
C ASP A 118 16.29 -19.15 -6.03
N ARG A 119 16.50 -18.11 -5.23
CA ARG A 119 15.49 -17.45 -4.40
C ARG A 119 15.81 -15.95 -4.28
N ALA A 120 14.91 -15.20 -3.65
CA ALA A 120 15.19 -13.81 -3.33
C ALA A 120 16.48 -13.69 -2.52
N ALA A 121 17.38 -12.87 -3.01
CA ALA A 121 18.72 -12.70 -2.45
C ALA A 121 18.85 -11.32 -1.80
N GLU A 122 19.42 -11.30 -0.60
CA GLU A 122 19.67 -10.10 0.17
C GLU A 122 21.16 -9.80 0.21
N ASN A 123 21.49 -8.52 0.31
CA ASN A 123 22.88 -8.07 0.34
C ASN A 123 23.75 -8.74 -0.74
N VAL A 124 23.21 -8.75 -1.97
CA VAL A 124 23.96 -9.30 -3.12
C VAL A 124 25.12 -8.39 -3.40
N GLN A 125 26.31 -8.93 -3.26
CA GLN A 125 27.55 -8.24 -3.54
C GLN A 125 28.20 -8.84 -4.77
N ILE A 126 28.60 -7.98 -5.68
CA ILE A 126 29.42 -8.32 -6.83
C ILE A 126 30.83 -7.89 -6.49
N ARG A 127 31.70 -8.87 -6.32
CA ARG A 127 33.09 -8.69 -5.90
C ARG A 127 34.01 -8.96 -7.07
N VAL A 128 35.02 -8.16 -7.24
CA VAL A 128 36.10 -8.42 -8.19
C VAL A 128 37.35 -8.78 -7.43
N ASP A 129 37.87 -9.97 -7.66
CA ASP A 129 39.06 -10.49 -7.02
C ASP A 129 40.23 -10.44 -8.02
N PHE A 130 41.26 -9.72 -7.64
CA PHE A 130 42.54 -9.70 -8.35
C PHE A 130 43.32 -10.96 -7.97
N ALA A 131 43.27 -11.95 -8.85
CA ALA A 131 43.83 -13.27 -8.59
C ALA A 131 45.16 -13.53 -9.28
N SER A 132 45.42 -12.88 -10.41
CA SER A 132 46.70 -13.01 -11.15
C SER A 132 46.95 -11.81 -12.04
N GLY A 133 48.17 -11.69 -12.55
CA GLY A 133 48.60 -10.59 -13.40
C GLY A 133 49.36 -9.52 -12.62
N THR A 134 49.73 -8.41 -13.29
CA THR A 134 50.43 -7.29 -12.67
C THR A 134 49.55 -6.08 -12.42
N ARG A 135 48.46 -5.96 -13.17
CA ARG A 135 47.47 -4.90 -12.99
C ARG A 135 46.05 -5.34 -13.36
N ILE A 136 45.11 -4.67 -12.77
CA ILE A 136 43.66 -4.77 -13.09
C ILE A 136 43.02 -3.39 -12.97
N ASP A 137 42.09 -3.06 -13.89
CA ASP A 137 41.30 -1.82 -13.89
C ASP A 137 39.86 -2.12 -14.26
N VAL A 138 38.93 -1.85 -13.35
CA VAL A 138 37.49 -1.99 -13.57
C VAL A 138 36.92 -0.66 -14.09
N ARG A 139 36.67 -0.60 -15.39
CA ARG A 139 36.23 0.63 -16.08
C ARG A 139 34.72 0.81 -16.02
N ASP A 140 33.96 -0.29 -16.17
CA ASP A 140 32.51 -0.28 -16.15
C ASP A 140 31.98 -1.60 -15.61
N MET A 141 30.86 -1.56 -14.91
CA MET A 141 30.12 -2.73 -14.48
C MET A 141 28.64 -2.39 -14.37
N ARG A 142 27.79 -3.14 -15.06
CA ARG A 142 26.37 -2.89 -15.14
C ARG A 142 25.60 -4.17 -14.87
N LEU A 143 24.57 -4.07 -14.05
CA LEU A 143 23.64 -5.16 -13.78
C LEU A 143 22.29 -4.85 -14.42
N TYR A 144 21.78 -5.80 -15.17
CA TYR A 144 20.48 -5.72 -15.82
C TYR A 144 19.49 -6.66 -15.16
N SER A 145 18.27 -6.19 -14.97
CA SER A 145 17.16 -6.99 -14.44
C SER A 145 16.21 -7.46 -15.56
N PRO A 146 15.47 -8.54 -15.36
CA PRO A 146 14.50 -9.03 -16.36
C PRO A 146 13.20 -8.21 -16.33
N MET A 147 13.22 -6.95 -16.73
CA MET A 147 12.06 -6.04 -16.68
C MET A 147 10.96 -6.37 -17.72
N TYR A 148 11.14 -7.35 -18.57
CA TYR A 148 10.10 -7.79 -19.51
C TYR A 148 8.79 -8.21 -18.82
N ARG A 149 8.85 -8.67 -17.57
CA ARG A 149 7.66 -9.02 -16.77
C ARG A 149 6.87 -7.78 -16.39
N ASP A 150 7.53 -6.73 -15.98
CA ASP A 150 6.89 -5.43 -15.68
C ASP A 150 6.24 -4.87 -16.96
N GLY A 151 6.92 -4.96 -18.11
CA GLY A 151 6.37 -4.62 -19.41
C GLY A 151 5.14 -5.44 -19.76
N ALA A 152 5.12 -6.75 -19.49
CA ALA A 152 3.97 -7.62 -19.70
C ALA A 152 2.78 -7.23 -18.81
N PHE A 153 3.03 -6.92 -17.52
CA PHE A 153 1.99 -6.42 -16.62
C PHE A 153 1.44 -5.07 -17.08
N ALA A 154 2.31 -4.12 -17.45
CA ALA A 154 1.90 -2.82 -17.97
C ALA A 154 1.04 -2.98 -19.22
N PHE A 155 1.45 -3.83 -20.18
CA PHE A 155 0.68 -4.13 -21.37
C PHE A 155 -0.67 -4.76 -21.03
N ALA A 156 -0.72 -5.72 -20.11
CA ALA A 156 -1.96 -6.36 -19.67
C ALA A 156 -2.95 -5.34 -19.06
N LEU A 157 -2.48 -4.43 -18.22
CA LEU A 157 -3.28 -3.38 -17.63
C LEU A 157 -3.81 -2.40 -18.68
N LEU A 158 -2.95 -1.97 -19.62
CA LEU A 158 -3.35 -1.09 -20.73
C LEU A 158 -4.36 -1.78 -21.66
N ALA A 159 -4.15 -3.05 -22.00
CA ALA A 159 -5.07 -3.83 -22.83
C ALA A 159 -6.43 -3.99 -22.14
N ALA A 160 -6.45 -4.27 -20.83
CA ALA A 160 -7.68 -4.36 -20.05
C ALA A 160 -8.43 -3.01 -20.01
N GLY A 161 -7.71 -1.90 -19.82
CA GLY A 161 -8.26 -0.56 -19.86
C GLY A 161 -8.84 -0.21 -21.25
N ALA A 162 -8.09 -0.46 -22.33
CA ALA A 162 -8.54 -0.24 -23.71
C ALA A 162 -9.76 -1.09 -24.03
N TYR A 163 -9.78 -2.34 -23.58
CA TYR A 163 -10.94 -3.22 -23.74
C TYR A 163 -12.16 -2.68 -23.00
N ALA A 164 -12.01 -2.22 -21.76
CA ALA A 164 -13.11 -1.63 -20.99
C ALA A 164 -13.69 -0.39 -21.71
N LEU A 165 -12.83 0.50 -22.22
CA LEU A 165 -13.24 1.66 -23.00
C LEU A 165 -13.97 1.25 -24.30
N TYR A 166 -13.47 0.23 -25.00
CA TYR A 166 -14.11 -0.30 -26.18
C TYR A 166 -15.50 -0.87 -25.90
N VAL A 167 -15.65 -1.62 -24.80
CA VAL A 167 -16.94 -2.14 -24.34
C VAL A 167 -17.91 -0.99 -24.04
N LEU A 168 -17.47 0.01 -23.30
CA LEU A 168 -18.29 1.20 -23.00
C LEU A 168 -18.73 1.92 -24.27
N HIS A 169 -17.84 2.02 -25.26
CA HIS A 169 -18.17 2.58 -26.58
C HIS A 169 -19.24 1.74 -27.31
N LEU A 170 -19.07 0.40 -27.35
CA LEU A 170 -20.05 -0.51 -28.00
C LEU A 170 -21.44 -0.44 -27.37
N TYR A 171 -21.53 -0.21 -26.08
CA TYR A 171 -22.81 -0.04 -25.36
C TYR A 171 -23.36 1.39 -25.41
N GLY A 172 -22.71 2.30 -26.18
CA GLY A 172 -23.15 3.67 -26.33
C GLY A 172 -23.00 4.53 -25.07
N ARG A 173 -22.23 4.07 -24.08
CA ARG A 173 -21.96 4.80 -22.83
C ARG A 173 -20.88 5.87 -22.98
N LEU A 174 -20.10 5.80 -24.07
CA LEU A 174 -18.95 6.68 -24.34
C LEU A 174 -19.25 7.61 -25.52
N GLY A 175 -20.30 8.42 -25.42
CA GLY A 175 -20.58 9.52 -26.36
C GLY A 175 -19.57 10.69 -26.25
N PRO A 176 -19.59 11.67 -27.18
CA PRO A 176 -18.61 12.76 -27.21
C PRO A 176 -18.45 13.50 -25.88
N LYS A 177 -19.54 13.88 -25.23
CA LYS A 177 -19.52 14.54 -23.91
C LYS A 177 -18.96 13.66 -22.80
N ALA A 178 -19.24 12.35 -22.83
CA ALA A 178 -18.70 11.41 -21.86
C ALA A 178 -17.18 11.21 -22.07
N ARG A 179 -16.71 11.22 -23.31
CA ARG A 179 -15.28 11.16 -23.64
C ARG A 179 -14.53 12.39 -23.13
N GLY A 180 -15.06 13.61 -23.36
CA GLY A 180 -14.45 14.84 -22.82
C GLY A 180 -14.30 14.80 -21.31
N ARG A 181 -15.35 14.38 -20.58
CA ARG A 181 -15.30 14.23 -19.12
C ARG A 181 -14.25 13.19 -18.67
N LEU A 182 -14.20 12.04 -19.36
CA LEU A 182 -13.22 10.99 -19.07
C LEU A 182 -11.79 11.46 -19.30
N ILE A 183 -11.54 12.23 -20.37
CA ILE A 183 -10.23 12.82 -20.67
C ILE A 183 -9.81 13.75 -19.55
N LEU A 184 -10.66 14.69 -19.12
CA LEU A 184 -10.33 15.65 -18.08
C LEU A 184 -10.01 14.97 -16.73
N VAL A 185 -10.83 13.99 -16.32
CA VAL A 185 -10.57 13.23 -15.10
C VAL A 185 -9.33 12.35 -15.26
N GLY A 186 -9.14 11.70 -16.42
CA GLY A 186 -7.97 10.89 -16.73
C GLY A 186 -6.67 11.71 -16.71
N MET A 187 -6.70 12.95 -17.20
CA MET A 187 -5.55 13.86 -17.10
C MET A 187 -5.23 14.20 -15.65
N ALA A 188 -6.24 14.45 -14.80
CA ALA A 188 -6.00 14.68 -13.37
C ALA A 188 -5.34 13.46 -12.71
N VAL A 189 -5.79 12.25 -13.04
CA VAL A 189 -5.18 11.00 -12.55
C VAL A 189 -3.74 10.85 -13.04
N LEU A 190 -3.48 11.12 -14.31
CA LEU A 190 -2.14 11.02 -14.89
C LEU A 190 -1.18 12.01 -14.23
N ILE A 191 -1.60 13.27 -14.06
CA ILE A 191 -0.81 14.31 -13.40
C ILE A 191 -0.53 13.90 -11.93
N ALA A 192 -1.57 13.53 -11.18
CA ALA A 192 -1.41 13.08 -9.79
C ALA A 192 -0.54 11.83 -9.64
N SER A 193 -0.38 11.03 -10.71
CA SER A 193 0.43 9.80 -10.70
C SER A 193 1.86 10.01 -11.25
N GLY A 194 2.22 11.25 -11.61
CA GLY A 194 3.51 11.56 -12.24
C GLY A 194 4.73 10.91 -11.58
N PRO A 195 4.93 11.05 -10.25
CA PRO A 195 6.04 10.42 -9.56
C PRO A 195 6.04 8.88 -9.65
N ALA A 196 4.86 8.25 -9.72
CA ALA A 196 4.71 6.78 -9.83
C ALA A 196 4.91 6.23 -11.25
N LEU A 197 5.12 7.09 -12.26
CA LEU A 197 5.40 6.64 -13.64
C LEU A 197 6.88 6.28 -13.86
N LYS A 198 7.70 6.35 -12.82
CA LYS A 198 9.09 5.89 -12.80
C LYS A 198 9.13 4.46 -12.25
N ASN A 199 10.16 3.71 -12.62
CA ASN A 199 10.40 2.37 -12.05
C ASN A 199 11.26 2.45 -10.77
N THR A 200 10.93 3.40 -9.89
CA THR A 200 11.63 3.67 -8.64
C THR A 200 10.62 3.95 -7.54
N ILE A 201 11.01 3.75 -6.29
CA ILE A 201 10.22 4.08 -5.11
C ILE A 201 10.90 5.24 -4.40
N GLY A 202 10.15 6.27 -4.02
CA GLY A 202 10.66 7.36 -3.21
C GLY A 202 10.82 6.98 -1.74
N ILE A 203 11.65 7.71 -1.01
CA ILE A 203 11.77 7.59 0.44
C ILE A 203 10.82 8.59 1.07
N GLY A 204 9.70 8.11 1.58
CA GLY A 204 8.77 8.88 2.41
C GLY A 204 8.82 8.41 3.87
N HIS A 205 8.00 9.04 4.72
CA HIS A 205 8.03 8.79 6.16
C HIS A 205 7.75 7.33 6.53
N ASP A 206 6.78 6.69 5.87
CA ASP A 206 6.31 5.35 6.19
C ASP A 206 6.73 4.31 5.13
N THR A 207 7.60 4.70 4.17
CA THR A 207 7.98 3.85 3.02
C THR A 207 8.48 2.49 3.47
N THR A 208 9.52 2.48 4.31
CA THR A 208 10.18 1.24 4.74
C THR A 208 9.19 0.33 5.47
N PHE A 209 8.37 0.88 6.36
CA PHE A 209 7.34 0.12 7.08
C PHE A 209 6.38 -0.58 6.12
N HIS A 210 5.88 0.15 5.13
CA HIS A 210 4.90 -0.42 4.20
C HIS A 210 5.53 -1.38 3.19
N LEU A 211 6.78 -1.18 2.79
CA LEU A 211 7.48 -2.10 1.91
C LEU A 211 7.78 -3.45 2.61
N VAL A 212 8.26 -3.40 3.86
CA VAL A 212 8.44 -4.64 4.67
C VAL A 212 7.12 -5.37 4.85
N ARG A 213 6.03 -4.66 5.15
CA ARG A 213 4.70 -5.27 5.23
C ARG A 213 4.30 -5.94 3.91
N LEU A 214 4.55 -5.28 2.79
CA LEU A 214 4.23 -5.83 1.47
C LEU A 214 5.05 -7.08 1.15
N CYS A 215 6.37 -7.06 1.44
CA CYS A 215 7.23 -8.23 1.31
C CYS A 215 6.79 -9.38 2.22
N ASN A 216 6.45 -9.06 3.47
CA ASN A 216 5.95 -10.02 4.44
C ASN A 216 4.62 -10.67 4.01
N LEU A 217 3.74 -9.88 3.39
CA LEU A 217 2.48 -10.36 2.81
C LEU A 217 2.72 -11.24 1.59
N ALA A 218 3.63 -10.85 0.70
CA ALA A 218 4.01 -11.65 -0.48
C ALA A 218 4.64 -12.98 -0.08
N ASP A 219 5.51 -12.97 0.92
CA ASP A 219 6.13 -14.17 1.49
C ASP A 219 5.07 -15.13 2.06
N GLY A 220 4.19 -14.63 2.92
CA GLY A 220 3.11 -15.45 3.49
C GLY A 220 2.21 -16.10 2.44
N LEU A 221 1.88 -15.35 1.36
CA LEU A 221 1.13 -15.87 0.22
C LEU A 221 1.90 -16.95 -0.54
N ALA A 222 3.20 -16.75 -0.77
CA ALA A 222 4.06 -17.70 -1.48
C ALA A 222 4.11 -19.05 -0.74
N HIS A 223 4.06 -19.03 0.60
CA HIS A 223 4.01 -20.21 1.46
C HIS A 223 2.58 -20.67 1.78
N GLY A 224 1.59 -20.28 0.96
CA GLY A 224 0.21 -20.81 1.01
C GLY A 224 -0.65 -20.29 2.16
N GLN A 225 -0.25 -19.24 2.86
CA GLN A 225 -1.04 -18.64 3.94
C GLN A 225 -2.10 -17.69 3.39
N PHE A 226 -3.37 -17.94 3.68
CA PHE A 226 -4.47 -17.02 3.31
C PHE A 226 -5.63 -17.10 4.32
N PRO A 227 -6.07 -15.98 4.92
CA PRO A 227 -5.38 -14.68 4.95
C PRO A 227 -4.02 -14.79 5.65
N VAL A 228 -3.05 -13.97 5.21
CA VAL A 228 -1.75 -13.89 5.87
C VAL A 228 -1.94 -13.25 7.25
N ARG A 229 -1.53 -13.95 8.30
CA ARG A 229 -1.60 -13.48 9.68
C ARG A 229 -0.22 -13.21 10.26
N ALA A 230 0.72 -14.07 9.91
CA ALA A 230 2.12 -13.91 10.23
C ALA A 230 2.92 -14.14 8.97
N GLY A 231 3.86 -13.28 8.67
CA GLY A 231 4.74 -13.43 7.51
C GLY A 231 6.16 -13.70 7.96
N GLY A 232 6.88 -14.52 7.22
CA GLY A 232 8.23 -14.99 7.55
C GLY A 232 9.36 -14.08 7.06
N TYR A 233 9.04 -12.97 6.39
CA TYR A 233 10.07 -12.06 5.85
C TYR A 233 10.75 -11.22 6.93
N ALA A 234 9.97 -10.66 7.86
CA ALA A 234 10.47 -9.73 8.87
C ALA A 234 11.25 -10.43 10.00
N PHE A 235 12.10 -9.66 10.70
CA PHE A 235 12.90 -10.09 11.85
C PHE A 235 13.81 -11.30 11.54
N ASN A 236 14.55 -11.24 10.44
CA ASN A 236 15.44 -12.34 10.01
C ASN A 236 14.71 -13.69 9.92
N GLY A 237 13.45 -13.67 9.55
CA GLY A 237 12.67 -14.89 9.45
C GLY A 237 11.89 -15.28 10.69
N TYR A 238 12.10 -14.65 11.85
CA TYR A 238 11.31 -14.96 13.06
C TYR A 238 9.82 -14.78 12.88
N GLY A 239 9.44 -13.92 11.91
CA GLY A 239 8.08 -13.66 11.55
C GLY A 239 7.47 -12.45 12.27
N ALA A 240 6.48 -11.84 11.65
CA ALA A 240 5.75 -10.70 12.23
C ALA A 240 4.26 -10.83 11.99
N ILE A 241 3.46 -10.46 13.00
CA ILE A 241 1.99 -10.45 12.94
C ILE A 241 1.43 -9.07 12.63
N THR A 242 2.19 -8.20 11.99
CA THR A 242 1.80 -6.84 11.62
C THR A 242 0.48 -6.80 10.86
N SER A 243 0.22 -7.79 9.99
CA SER A 243 -1.02 -7.94 9.23
C SER A 243 -2.28 -8.10 10.08
N VAL A 244 -2.14 -8.52 11.35
CA VAL A 244 -3.25 -8.58 12.30
C VAL A 244 -3.62 -7.20 12.81
N PHE A 245 -2.63 -6.35 13.10
CA PHE A 245 -2.82 -5.03 13.69
C PHE A 245 -3.01 -3.93 12.64
N TYR A 246 -2.42 -4.10 11.47
CA TYR A 246 -2.54 -3.16 10.36
C TYR A 246 -3.15 -3.87 9.15
N PRO A 247 -4.42 -3.60 8.77
CA PRO A 247 -5.10 -4.34 7.71
C PRO A 247 -4.41 -4.23 6.35
N ASP A 248 -4.31 -5.36 5.61
CA ASP A 248 -3.55 -5.48 4.37
C ASP A 248 -4.40 -5.84 3.14
N VAL A 249 -5.74 -5.84 3.25
CA VAL A 249 -6.64 -6.39 2.21
C VAL A 249 -6.33 -5.87 0.82
N PHE A 250 -6.07 -4.58 0.68
CA PHE A 250 -5.80 -3.97 -0.62
C PHE A 250 -4.35 -4.17 -1.08
N LEU A 251 -3.43 -4.50 -0.17
CA LEU A 251 -2.04 -4.82 -0.49
C LEU A 251 -1.86 -6.24 -1.05
N TYR A 252 -2.88 -7.11 -0.94
CA TYR A 252 -2.85 -8.41 -1.62
C TYR A 252 -2.66 -8.28 -3.12
N ILE A 253 -3.16 -7.19 -3.75
CA ILE A 253 -3.01 -6.98 -5.20
C ILE A 253 -1.53 -6.81 -5.58
N PRO A 254 -0.78 -5.82 -5.06
CA PRO A 254 0.64 -5.68 -5.36
C PRO A 254 1.46 -6.89 -4.86
N ALA A 255 1.13 -7.51 -3.72
CA ALA A 255 1.81 -8.72 -3.25
C ALA A 255 1.67 -9.89 -4.23
N MET A 256 0.47 -10.15 -4.75
CA MET A 256 0.26 -11.16 -5.79
C MET A 256 0.98 -10.82 -7.09
N MET A 257 1.04 -9.53 -7.48
CA MET A 257 1.83 -9.12 -8.66
C MET A 257 3.31 -9.48 -8.47
N MET A 258 3.87 -9.26 -7.27
CA MET A 258 5.25 -9.64 -6.94
C MET A 258 5.45 -11.16 -7.05
N ASN A 259 4.56 -11.96 -6.49
CA ASN A 259 4.64 -13.42 -6.57
C ASN A 259 4.48 -13.95 -8.02
N LEU A 260 3.82 -13.19 -8.88
CA LEU A 260 3.75 -13.46 -10.32
C LEU A 260 4.98 -12.94 -11.08
N GLY A 261 5.93 -12.30 -10.41
CA GLY A 261 7.22 -11.87 -10.95
C GLY A 261 7.29 -10.40 -11.37
N ALA A 262 6.33 -9.55 -10.96
CA ALA A 262 6.51 -8.11 -11.08
C ALA A 262 7.59 -7.63 -10.10
N SER A 263 8.35 -6.62 -10.48
CA SER A 263 9.25 -5.96 -9.55
C SER A 263 8.48 -5.24 -8.44
N LEU A 264 9.08 -5.10 -7.26
CA LEU A 264 8.47 -4.35 -6.17
C LEU A 264 8.17 -2.89 -6.54
N PRO A 265 9.10 -2.14 -7.21
CA PRO A 265 8.79 -0.78 -7.67
C PRO A 265 7.58 -0.73 -8.59
N PHE A 266 7.51 -1.65 -9.57
CA PHE A 266 6.36 -1.70 -10.47
C PHE A 266 5.05 -1.99 -9.73
N ALA A 267 5.04 -2.98 -8.85
CA ALA A 267 3.86 -3.37 -8.08
C ALA A 267 3.34 -2.22 -7.21
N VAL A 268 4.24 -1.51 -6.51
CA VAL A 268 3.92 -0.35 -5.66
C VAL A 268 3.41 0.82 -6.50
N ASN A 269 4.10 1.18 -7.57
CA ASN A 269 3.72 2.29 -8.43
C ASN A 269 2.40 2.03 -9.15
N ALA A 270 2.17 0.81 -9.64
CA ALA A 270 0.88 0.41 -10.22
C ALA A 270 -0.26 0.52 -9.18
N PHE A 271 0.01 0.15 -7.94
CA PHE A 271 -0.95 0.33 -6.84
C PHE A 271 -1.26 1.83 -6.60
N PHE A 272 -0.27 2.72 -6.61
CA PHE A 272 -0.47 4.16 -6.45
C PHE A 272 -1.29 4.76 -7.59
N VAL A 273 -1.02 4.38 -8.84
CA VAL A 273 -1.84 4.78 -10.00
C VAL A 273 -3.28 4.30 -9.83
N ALA A 274 -3.48 3.06 -9.39
CA ALA A 274 -4.81 2.52 -9.13
C ALA A 274 -5.54 3.28 -8.02
N VAL A 275 -4.87 3.61 -6.90
CA VAL A 275 -5.41 4.43 -5.81
C VAL A 275 -5.85 5.80 -6.32
N ASN A 276 -5.05 6.46 -7.17
CA ASN A 276 -5.40 7.75 -7.77
C ASN A 276 -6.64 7.63 -8.69
N ALA A 277 -6.67 6.62 -9.54
CA ALA A 277 -7.78 6.40 -10.47
C ALA A 277 -9.09 6.05 -9.73
N LEU A 278 -9.02 5.17 -8.74
CA LEU A 278 -10.18 4.77 -7.95
C LEU A 278 -10.70 5.91 -7.07
N SER A 279 -9.82 6.76 -6.53
CA SER A 279 -10.21 7.97 -5.78
C SER A 279 -10.97 8.95 -6.67
N ALA A 280 -10.46 9.20 -7.88
CA ALA A 280 -11.13 10.04 -8.87
C ALA A 280 -12.51 9.48 -9.23
N ALA A 281 -12.61 8.19 -9.49
CA ALA A 281 -13.86 7.52 -9.81
C ALA A 281 -14.87 7.56 -8.65
N ALA A 282 -14.42 7.29 -7.42
CA ALA A 282 -15.25 7.33 -6.22
C ALA A 282 -15.81 8.74 -5.98
N MET A 283 -14.99 9.77 -6.11
CA MET A 283 -15.42 11.15 -5.95
C MET A 283 -16.39 11.57 -7.08
N TYR A 284 -16.11 11.18 -8.33
CA TYR A 284 -17.02 11.43 -9.46
C TYR A 284 -18.41 10.84 -9.22
N VAL A 285 -18.46 9.54 -8.82
CA VAL A 285 -19.73 8.85 -8.55
C VAL A 285 -20.48 9.51 -7.39
N SER A 286 -19.78 9.88 -6.34
CA SER A 286 -20.36 10.49 -5.14
C SER A 286 -20.93 11.88 -5.43
N ALA A 287 -20.16 12.76 -6.06
CA ALA A 287 -20.63 14.10 -6.41
C ALA A 287 -21.80 14.05 -7.40
N LYS A 288 -21.72 13.19 -8.43
CA LYS A 288 -22.80 13.00 -9.39
C LYS A 288 -24.09 12.54 -8.73
N ARG A 289 -24.02 11.60 -7.79
CA ARG A 289 -25.20 11.07 -7.10
C ARG A 289 -25.79 12.09 -6.14
N ILE A 290 -24.98 12.84 -5.41
CA ILE A 290 -25.44 13.86 -4.46
C ILE A 290 -26.07 15.04 -5.19
N PHE A 291 -25.37 15.62 -6.15
CA PHE A 291 -25.78 16.87 -6.79
C PHE A 291 -26.57 16.67 -8.08
N ARG A 292 -26.52 15.47 -8.68
CA ARG A 292 -27.20 15.13 -9.96
C ARG A 292 -26.78 16.07 -11.09
N GLU A 293 -25.48 16.44 -11.09
CA GLU A 293 -24.89 17.36 -12.06
C GLU A 293 -23.54 16.78 -12.51
N GLU A 294 -23.34 16.66 -13.84
CA GLU A 294 -22.17 15.97 -14.40
C GLU A 294 -20.89 16.78 -14.24
N TRP A 295 -20.96 18.10 -14.43
CA TRP A 295 -19.78 18.95 -14.33
C TRP A 295 -19.37 19.19 -12.88
N ALA A 296 -20.32 19.17 -11.95
CA ALA A 296 -20.01 19.13 -10.53
C ALA A 296 -19.17 17.87 -10.18
N ALA A 297 -19.54 16.72 -10.76
CA ALA A 297 -18.82 15.48 -10.56
C ALA A 297 -17.40 15.54 -11.14
N VAL A 298 -17.23 16.11 -12.34
CA VAL A 298 -15.90 16.27 -12.97
C VAL A 298 -15.01 17.20 -12.15
N CYS A 299 -15.51 18.40 -11.80
CA CYS A 299 -14.76 19.37 -11.01
C CYS A 299 -14.39 18.81 -9.62
N ALA A 300 -15.34 18.16 -8.92
CA ALA A 300 -15.07 17.51 -7.62
C ALA A 300 -14.00 16.42 -7.74
N SER A 301 -14.08 15.61 -8.79
CA SER A 301 -13.09 14.56 -9.05
C SER A 301 -11.68 15.12 -9.27
N ILE A 302 -11.55 16.17 -10.09
CA ILE A 302 -10.28 16.86 -10.35
C ILE A 302 -9.73 17.47 -9.06
N LEU A 303 -10.54 18.24 -8.32
CA LEU A 303 -10.15 18.90 -7.07
C LEU A 303 -9.68 17.89 -6.03
N TYR A 304 -10.38 16.76 -5.89
CA TYR A 304 -10.01 15.72 -4.94
C TYR A 304 -8.73 15.00 -5.33
N THR A 305 -8.63 14.63 -6.61
CA THR A 305 -7.47 13.85 -7.12
C THR A 305 -6.18 14.65 -7.04
N LEU A 306 -6.24 15.96 -7.30
CA LEU A 306 -5.10 16.88 -7.25
C LEU A 306 -5.01 17.67 -5.93
N SER A 307 -5.73 17.26 -4.87
CA SER A 307 -5.57 17.90 -3.55
C SER A 307 -4.17 17.64 -2.98
N ILE A 308 -3.54 18.69 -2.46
CA ILE A 308 -2.14 18.62 -1.99
C ILE A 308 -1.99 17.63 -0.85
N TYR A 309 -2.88 17.68 0.15
CA TYR A 309 -2.84 16.70 1.26
C TYR A 309 -2.84 15.25 0.75
N ARG A 310 -3.65 14.95 -0.27
CA ARG A 310 -3.73 13.60 -0.84
C ARG A 310 -2.46 13.22 -1.60
N ILE A 311 -1.88 14.15 -2.36
CA ILE A 311 -0.60 13.95 -3.06
C ILE A 311 0.52 13.70 -2.04
N SER A 312 0.58 14.52 -0.98
CA SER A 312 1.53 14.38 0.11
C SER A 312 1.38 13.03 0.83
N ASP A 313 0.14 12.57 1.06
CA ASP A 313 -0.13 11.28 1.68
C ASP A 313 0.36 10.09 0.84
N VAL A 314 0.29 10.21 -0.49
CA VAL A 314 0.75 9.18 -1.43
C VAL A 314 2.28 9.18 -1.57
N PHE A 315 2.92 10.35 -1.77
CA PHE A 315 4.31 10.40 -2.22
C PHE A 315 5.29 10.94 -1.18
N THR A 316 4.89 11.86 -0.30
CA THR A 316 5.76 12.36 0.77
C THR A 316 5.73 11.42 1.97
N ARG A 317 4.53 10.99 2.37
CA ARG A 317 4.36 10.13 3.53
C ARG A 317 4.45 8.65 3.19
N TYR A 318 4.06 8.26 1.99
CA TYR A 318 3.90 6.84 1.62
C TYR A 318 2.95 6.11 2.57
N ALA A 319 1.90 6.77 3.03
CA ALA A 319 0.96 6.25 4.00
C ALA A 319 -0.07 5.32 3.34
N PHE A 320 0.36 4.10 2.96
CA PHE A 320 -0.43 3.13 2.17
C PHE A 320 -1.83 2.89 2.73
N GLY A 321 -1.97 2.86 4.04
CA GLY A 321 -3.28 2.68 4.69
C GLY A 321 -4.18 3.88 4.49
N GLU A 322 -3.71 5.09 4.82
CA GLU A 322 -4.50 6.33 4.79
C GLU A 322 -4.89 6.70 3.35
N MET A 323 -3.94 6.66 2.40
CA MET A 323 -4.23 6.94 0.99
C MET A 323 -5.24 5.95 0.38
N THR A 324 -5.21 4.68 0.82
CA THR A 324 -6.19 3.67 0.39
C THR A 324 -7.57 3.93 1.02
N ALA A 325 -7.62 4.33 2.29
CA ALA A 325 -8.87 4.73 2.94
C ALA A 325 -9.52 5.94 2.24
N MET A 326 -8.71 6.88 1.73
CA MET A 326 -9.18 8.03 0.97
C MET A 326 -9.85 7.64 -0.36
N VAL A 327 -9.62 6.45 -0.90
CA VAL A 327 -10.41 5.92 -2.05
C VAL A 327 -11.87 5.75 -1.67
N PHE A 328 -12.14 5.22 -0.49
CA PHE A 328 -13.47 4.85 -0.03
C PHE A 328 -14.19 5.99 0.71
N LEU A 329 -13.46 7.04 1.10
CA LEU A 329 -14.01 8.18 1.82
C LEU A 329 -15.16 8.89 1.06
N PRO A 330 -15.07 9.20 -0.23
CA PRO A 330 -16.20 9.77 -0.97
C PRO A 330 -17.42 8.85 -1.01
N LEU A 331 -17.21 7.53 -1.09
CA LEU A 331 -18.30 6.55 -1.06
C LEU A 331 -18.96 6.44 0.31
N PHE A 332 -18.15 6.56 1.39
CA PHE A 332 -18.66 6.64 2.74
C PHE A 332 -19.54 7.88 2.96
N LEU A 333 -19.07 9.06 2.51
CA LEU A 333 -19.83 10.31 2.57
C LEU A 333 -21.14 10.21 1.75
N LEU A 334 -21.07 9.59 0.57
CA LEU A 334 -22.27 9.31 -0.22
C LEU A 334 -23.21 8.37 0.52
N GLY A 335 -22.70 7.27 1.09
CA GLY A 335 -23.50 6.31 1.85
C GLY A 335 -24.20 6.97 3.05
N LEU A 336 -23.47 7.81 3.78
CA LEU A 336 -23.99 8.60 4.90
C LEU A 336 -25.07 9.60 4.44
N TYR A 337 -24.81 10.33 3.34
CA TYR A 337 -25.79 11.21 2.72
C TYR A 337 -27.09 10.46 2.35
N GLU A 338 -26.96 9.35 1.67
CA GLU A 338 -28.12 8.55 1.23
C GLU A 338 -28.94 8.03 2.41
N VAL A 339 -28.29 7.51 3.44
CA VAL A 339 -28.99 6.95 4.61
C VAL A 339 -29.67 8.05 5.43
N VAL A 340 -29.09 9.27 5.53
CA VAL A 340 -29.65 10.38 6.32
C VAL A 340 -30.65 11.22 5.53
N TRP A 341 -30.38 11.54 4.25
CA TRP A 341 -31.22 12.45 3.44
C TRP A 341 -31.83 11.81 2.19
N GLY A 342 -31.16 10.78 1.63
CA GLY A 342 -31.55 10.12 0.37
C GLY A 342 -32.29 8.81 0.59
N GLU A 343 -31.84 7.77 -0.10
CA GLU A 343 -32.46 6.45 -0.15
C GLU A 343 -32.03 5.54 1.01
N LYS A 344 -32.90 5.25 1.94
CA LYS A 344 -32.65 4.31 3.06
C LYS A 344 -32.10 2.96 2.61
N ARG A 345 -32.45 2.52 1.38
CA ARG A 345 -31.99 1.27 0.80
C ARG A 345 -30.49 1.25 0.45
N SER A 346 -29.82 2.41 0.48
CA SER A 346 -28.38 2.53 0.22
C SER A 346 -27.49 2.21 1.44
N TRP A 347 -28.08 1.70 2.54
CA TRP A 347 -27.31 1.26 3.72
C TRP A 347 -26.16 0.28 3.41
N PRO A 348 -26.22 -0.62 2.36
CA PRO A 348 -25.09 -1.47 2.04
C PRO A 348 -23.86 -0.69 1.54
N LEU A 349 -24.09 0.44 0.86
CA LEU A 349 -22.99 1.31 0.42
C LEU A 349 -22.25 1.90 1.63
N LEU A 350 -22.99 2.41 2.61
CA LEU A 350 -22.41 2.94 3.86
C LEU A 350 -21.65 1.84 4.61
N GLY A 351 -22.23 0.66 4.78
CA GLY A 351 -21.59 -0.45 5.47
C GLY A 351 -20.34 -0.95 4.76
N ALA A 352 -20.40 -1.14 3.44
CA ALA A 352 -19.26 -1.62 2.66
C ALA A 352 -18.13 -0.59 2.61
N SER A 353 -18.44 0.70 2.39
CA SER A 353 -17.40 1.74 2.37
C SER A 353 -16.74 1.94 3.74
N ALA A 354 -17.52 1.87 4.83
CA ALA A 354 -16.96 1.90 6.18
C ALA A 354 -16.05 0.70 6.45
N ALA A 355 -16.45 -0.51 6.01
CA ALA A 355 -15.60 -1.70 6.10
C ALA A 355 -14.31 -1.55 5.28
N CYS A 356 -14.39 -1.04 4.05
CA CYS A 356 -13.21 -0.82 3.22
C CYS A 356 -12.25 0.20 3.84
N ILE A 357 -12.76 1.25 4.50
CA ILE A 357 -11.92 2.21 5.23
C ILE A 357 -11.22 1.52 6.40
N PHE A 358 -11.95 0.73 7.19
CA PHE A 358 -11.35 -0.05 8.29
C PHE A 358 -10.26 -1.01 7.79
N LEU A 359 -10.55 -1.74 6.71
CA LEU A 359 -9.63 -2.70 6.10
C LEU A 359 -8.45 -2.04 5.34
N SER A 360 -8.43 -0.71 5.28
CA SER A 360 -7.31 0.09 4.78
C SER A 360 -6.52 0.71 5.93
N HIS A 361 -7.22 1.44 6.84
CA HIS A 361 -6.58 2.25 7.87
C HIS A 361 -7.50 2.46 9.08
N MET A 362 -7.12 1.91 10.20
CA MET A 362 -7.95 1.95 11.42
C MET A 362 -8.21 3.37 11.94
N LEU A 363 -7.21 4.25 11.89
CA LEU A 363 -7.36 5.63 12.39
C LEU A 363 -8.29 6.47 11.49
N SER A 364 -8.25 6.28 10.17
CA SER A 364 -9.24 6.89 9.26
C SER A 364 -10.66 6.43 9.58
N THR A 365 -10.82 5.18 10.05
CA THR A 365 -12.13 4.66 10.48
C THR A 365 -12.65 5.41 11.71
N VAL A 366 -11.78 5.73 12.67
CA VAL A 366 -12.17 6.53 13.85
C VAL A 366 -12.67 7.92 13.42
N ILE A 367 -11.96 8.59 12.51
CA ILE A 367 -12.38 9.90 11.97
C ILE A 367 -13.74 9.80 11.26
N CYS A 368 -13.93 8.77 10.43
CA CYS A 368 -15.21 8.51 9.76
C CYS A 368 -16.34 8.18 10.74
N ALA A 369 -16.05 7.40 11.78
CA ALA A 369 -17.04 7.08 12.82
C ALA A 369 -17.46 8.33 13.62
N LEU A 370 -16.51 9.18 14.02
CA LEU A 370 -16.78 10.46 14.66
C LEU A 370 -17.64 11.36 13.75
N THR A 371 -17.34 11.38 12.44
CA THR A 371 -18.14 12.11 11.45
C THR A 371 -19.56 11.57 11.38
N ALA A 372 -19.73 10.25 11.31
CA ALA A 372 -21.05 9.63 11.27
C ALA A 372 -21.85 9.92 12.55
N VAL A 373 -21.20 9.81 13.72
CA VAL A 373 -21.83 10.14 15.03
C VAL A 373 -22.24 11.62 15.06
N GLY A 374 -21.38 12.53 14.64
CA GLY A 374 -21.67 13.97 14.58
C GLY A 374 -22.87 14.28 13.67
N VAL A 375 -22.89 13.70 12.47
CA VAL A 375 -24.02 13.84 11.52
C VAL A 375 -25.30 13.24 12.11
N CYS A 376 -25.22 12.05 12.71
CA CYS A 376 -26.40 11.42 13.34
C CYS A 376 -26.93 12.25 14.51
N ALA A 377 -26.07 12.84 15.33
CA ALA A 377 -26.46 13.71 16.44
C ALA A 377 -27.13 15.00 15.95
N LEU A 378 -26.56 15.66 14.95
CA LEU A 378 -27.12 16.89 14.36
C LEU A 378 -28.48 16.66 13.71
N PHE A 379 -28.71 15.50 13.11
CA PHE A 379 -29.95 15.18 12.39
C PHE A 379 -30.80 14.11 13.08
N ILE A 380 -30.61 13.91 14.39
CA ILE A 380 -31.27 12.86 15.18
C ILE A 380 -32.81 12.92 15.08
N VAL A 381 -33.39 14.12 15.13
CA VAL A 381 -34.84 14.31 15.02
C VAL A 381 -35.38 13.81 13.68
N ARG A 382 -34.66 14.10 12.59
CA ARG A 382 -34.96 13.59 11.25
C ARG A 382 -34.87 12.08 11.18
N ILE A 383 -33.76 11.52 11.71
CA ILE A 383 -33.47 10.08 11.71
C ILE A 383 -34.57 9.32 12.41
N ILE A 384 -35.05 9.79 13.56
CA ILE A 384 -36.14 9.18 14.33
C ILE A 384 -37.47 9.31 13.56
N ARG A 385 -37.86 10.53 13.17
CA ARG A 385 -39.12 10.80 12.51
C ARG A 385 -39.29 10.05 11.19
N GLU A 386 -38.21 9.93 10.43
CA GLU A 386 -38.25 9.24 9.14
C GLU A 386 -37.94 7.74 9.25
N GLY A 387 -37.73 7.17 10.44
CA GLY A 387 -37.45 5.75 10.65
C GLY A 387 -36.14 5.31 9.97
N ARG A 388 -35.04 6.07 10.16
CA ARG A 388 -33.73 5.82 9.53
C ARG A 388 -32.75 5.10 10.46
N ILE A 389 -33.12 4.82 11.71
CA ILE A 389 -32.30 4.09 12.68
C ILE A 389 -31.97 2.69 12.16
N LEU A 390 -32.95 1.94 11.67
CA LEU A 390 -32.71 0.57 11.19
C LEU A 390 -31.73 0.49 9.99
N PRO A 391 -31.82 1.33 8.95
CA PRO A 391 -30.79 1.41 7.91
C PRO A 391 -29.39 1.69 8.46
N ILE A 392 -29.23 2.62 9.42
CA ILE A 392 -27.94 2.92 10.06
C ILE A 392 -27.42 1.69 10.80
N ALA A 393 -28.24 1.07 11.63
CA ALA A 393 -27.89 -0.14 12.37
C ALA A 393 -27.48 -1.29 11.44
N LYS A 394 -28.20 -1.49 10.31
CA LYS A 394 -27.81 -2.46 9.28
C LYS A 394 -26.47 -2.15 8.64
N ALA A 395 -26.16 -0.87 8.39
CA ALA A 395 -24.86 -0.46 7.84
C ALA A 395 -23.72 -0.75 8.83
N CYS A 396 -23.92 -0.42 10.11
CA CYS A 396 -22.94 -0.71 11.17
C CYS A 396 -22.71 -2.23 11.32
N ALA A 397 -23.81 -3.01 11.37
CA ALA A 397 -23.71 -4.47 11.45
C ALA A 397 -22.98 -5.06 10.24
N ALA A 398 -23.31 -4.61 9.03
CA ALA A 398 -22.63 -5.07 7.82
C ALA A 398 -21.14 -4.71 7.82
N ALA A 399 -20.76 -3.51 8.26
CA ALA A 399 -19.37 -3.11 8.40
C ALA A 399 -18.62 -4.02 9.39
N GLY A 400 -19.18 -4.24 10.58
CA GLY A 400 -18.59 -5.12 11.58
C GLY A 400 -18.44 -6.57 11.11
N LEU A 401 -19.48 -7.13 10.46
CA LEU A 401 -19.45 -8.50 9.94
C LEU A 401 -18.47 -8.66 8.77
N LEU A 402 -18.36 -7.67 7.88
CA LEU A 402 -17.35 -7.67 6.81
C LEU A 402 -15.93 -7.64 7.36
N CYS A 403 -15.72 -6.95 8.47
CA CYS A 403 -14.42 -6.81 9.12
C CYS A 403 -14.12 -7.91 10.14
N ALA A 404 -15.04 -8.87 10.40
CA ALA A 404 -14.89 -9.86 11.46
C ALA A 404 -13.59 -10.66 11.34
N PHE A 405 -13.19 -11.03 10.11
CA PHE A 405 -11.95 -11.77 9.84
C PHE A 405 -10.69 -11.02 10.28
N GLN A 406 -10.72 -9.69 10.36
CA GLN A 406 -9.62 -8.83 10.83
C GLN A 406 -9.79 -8.48 12.31
N LEU A 407 -11.03 -8.16 12.73
CA LEU A 407 -11.32 -7.74 14.10
C LEU A 407 -11.09 -8.86 15.12
N VAL A 408 -11.46 -10.09 14.79
CA VAL A 408 -11.34 -11.21 15.75
C VAL A 408 -9.88 -11.54 16.07
N PRO A 409 -8.96 -11.73 15.10
CA PRO A 409 -7.53 -11.88 15.40
C PRO A 409 -6.95 -10.66 16.11
N PHE A 410 -7.31 -9.44 15.70
CA PHE A 410 -6.88 -8.20 16.36
C PHE A 410 -7.23 -8.18 17.85
N ILE A 411 -8.51 -8.45 18.18
CA ILE A 411 -8.98 -8.49 19.58
C ILE A 411 -8.26 -9.59 20.35
N THR A 412 -8.10 -10.78 19.73
CA THR A 412 -7.45 -11.93 20.39
C THR A 412 -6.04 -11.56 20.85
N TYR A 413 -5.21 -11.03 19.95
CA TYR A 413 -3.84 -10.67 20.30
C TYR A 413 -3.75 -9.41 21.18
N SER A 414 -4.67 -8.46 21.02
CA SER A 414 -4.74 -7.29 21.93
C SER A 414 -5.03 -7.70 23.39
N LEU A 415 -5.85 -8.74 23.60
CA LEU A 415 -6.11 -9.29 24.92
C LEU A 415 -4.91 -10.05 25.51
N GLU A 416 -4.00 -10.52 24.65
CA GLU A 416 -2.72 -11.12 25.03
C GLU A 416 -1.63 -10.09 25.37
N GLY A 417 -1.97 -8.79 25.31
CA GLY A 417 -1.05 -7.70 25.59
C GLY A 417 -0.14 -7.31 24.44
N ILE A 418 -0.37 -7.88 23.25
CA ILE A 418 0.33 -7.47 22.03
C ILE A 418 -0.43 -6.29 21.44
N GLY A 419 0.26 -5.21 21.12
CA GLY A 419 -0.37 -4.07 20.45
C GLY A 419 0.28 -2.74 20.73
N ALA A 420 -0.42 -1.72 20.37
CA ALA A 420 -0.05 -0.37 20.10
C ALA A 420 0.30 0.48 21.33
N GLN A 421 0.97 -0.01 22.36
CA GLN A 421 1.28 0.78 23.57
C GLN A 421 2.15 2.00 23.25
N GLU A 422 3.02 1.93 22.24
CA GLU A 422 3.92 3.02 21.84
C GLU A 422 3.30 3.95 20.77
N LEU A 423 2.11 3.65 20.26
CA LEU A 423 1.46 4.44 19.22
C LEU A 423 0.72 5.68 19.71
N ALA A 424 0.53 5.85 21.02
CA ALA A 424 -0.10 7.03 21.59
C ALA A 424 0.82 8.26 21.43
N LYS A 425 0.32 9.32 20.79
CA LYS A 425 1.03 10.60 20.60
C LYS A 425 0.14 11.73 21.09
N ASP A 426 0.70 12.73 21.75
CA ASP A 426 -0.06 13.91 22.20
C ASP A 426 -0.55 14.72 20.98
N PRO A 427 -1.86 14.78 20.69
CA PRO A 427 -2.36 15.52 19.55
C PRO A 427 -2.05 17.02 19.61
N ALA A 428 -1.96 17.60 20.81
CA ALA A 428 -1.65 19.01 20.97
C ALA A 428 -0.23 19.34 20.46
N PHE A 429 0.70 18.40 20.64
CA PHE A 429 2.07 18.56 20.16
C PHE A 429 2.15 18.46 18.62
N TYR A 430 1.34 17.60 18.00
CA TYR A 430 1.37 17.33 16.57
C TYR A 430 0.34 18.13 15.76
N ALA A 431 -0.39 19.05 16.37
CA ALA A 431 -1.32 19.93 15.68
C ALA A 431 -0.58 20.98 14.84
N LEU A 432 -1.10 21.24 13.62
CA LEU A 432 -0.50 22.19 12.68
C LEU A 432 -0.63 23.64 13.19
N HIS A 433 0.33 24.46 12.82
CA HIS A 433 0.13 25.91 12.90
C HIS A 433 -0.92 26.34 11.83
N PRO A 434 -1.90 27.19 12.15
CA PRO A 434 -2.97 27.56 11.22
C PRO A 434 -2.48 28.10 9.86
N ALA A 435 -1.32 28.76 9.82
CA ALA A 435 -0.73 29.27 8.59
C ALA A 435 -0.35 28.14 7.60
N GLN A 436 -0.01 26.95 8.10
CA GLN A 436 0.36 25.82 7.25
C GLN A 436 -0.80 25.34 6.36
N LEU A 437 -2.05 25.61 6.74
CA LEU A 437 -3.23 25.28 5.93
C LEU A 437 -3.29 26.03 4.59
N PHE A 438 -2.57 27.15 4.47
CA PHE A 438 -2.64 28.11 3.38
C PHE A 438 -1.33 28.27 2.61
N LEU A 439 -0.29 27.51 2.97
CA LEU A 439 0.98 27.53 2.28
C LEU A 439 0.83 27.01 0.85
N LEU A 440 1.61 27.57 -0.07
CA LEU A 440 1.67 27.14 -1.47
C LEU A 440 2.94 26.31 -1.67
N GLY A 441 2.83 25.01 -1.37
CA GLY A 441 3.93 24.05 -1.49
C GLY A 441 4.72 23.82 -0.21
N ALA A 442 5.58 22.82 -0.24
CA ALA A 442 6.47 22.50 0.87
C ALA A 442 7.46 23.63 1.09
N GLY A 443 7.30 24.37 2.17
CA GLY A 443 8.22 25.43 2.59
C GLY A 443 8.57 25.26 4.05
N GLU A 444 9.83 25.42 4.38
CA GLU A 444 10.25 25.60 5.75
C GLU A 444 9.77 26.98 6.24
N LEU A 445 8.84 27.00 7.19
CA LEU A 445 8.45 28.22 7.87
C LEU A 445 9.43 28.64 8.97
N SER A 446 10.32 27.74 9.35
CA SER A 446 11.34 27.94 10.37
C SER A 446 12.65 27.34 9.92
N GLY A 447 13.75 28.07 10.10
CA GLY A 447 15.10 27.55 9.90
C GLY A 447 15.58 26.62 11.04
N ASP A 448 14.73 26.32 12.03
CA ASP A 448 15.08 25.40 13.10
C ASP A 448 14.58 23.98 12.79
N PRO A 449 15.50 23.04 12.48
CA PRO A 449 15.14 21.64 12.22
C PRO A 449 14.47 20.94 13.41
N ALA A 450 14.59 21.50 14.62
CA ALA A 450 13.96 20.95 15.81
C ALA A 450 12.46 21.31 15.89
N ASP A 451 12.00 22.34 15.19
CA ASP A 451 10.59 22.70 15.14
C ASP A 451 9.89 22.04 13.93
N TRP A 452 9.69 20.72 14.04
CA TRP A 452 8.97 19.93 13.03
C TRP A 452 7.59 20.51 12.66
N ARG A 453 6.96 21.33 13.51
CA ARG A 453 5.65 21.95 13.26
C ARG A 453 5.69 22.94 12.11
N LEU A 454 6.85 23.51 11.87
CA LEU A 454 7.07 24.53 10.86
C LEU A 454 7.90 24.02 9.68
N SER A 455 8.32 22.74 9.74
CA SER A 455 9.15 22.11 8.69
C SER A 455 8.34 21.12 7.87
N THR A 456 8.58 21.09 6.65
CA THR A 456 9.04 20.05 5.76
C THR A 456 8.06 19.35 4.84
N PHE A 457 6.78 19.16 5.09
CA PHE A 457 5.95 18.52 4.07
C PHE A 457 4.59 19.21 3.89
N ALA A 458 4.04 19.08 2.69
CA ALA A 458 2.84 19.78 2.29
C ALA A 458 1.59 19.24 3.02
N LEU A 459 1.27 19.85 4.15
CA LEU A 459 0.06 19.59 4.96
C LEU A 459 -0.95 20.75 4.81
N GLU A 460 -1.17 21.18 3.59
CA GLU A 460 -2.07 22.28 3.25
C GLU A 460 -3.39 21.79 2.66
N ILE A 461 -4.40 22.64 2.72
CA ILE A 461 -5.69 22.39 2.05
C ILE A 461 -5.51 22.49 0.53
N GLY A 462 -4.68 23.44 0.08
CA GLY A 462 -4.46 23.79 -1.31
C GLY A 462 -5.45 24.83 -1.83
N LEU A 463 -4.90 25.82 -2.54
CA LEU A 463 -5.66 26.94 -3.09
C LEU A 463 -6.89 26.54 -3.92
N PRO A 464 -6.82 25.50 -4.80
CA PRO A 464 -7.99 25.12 -5.61
C PRO A 464 -9.19 24.65 -4.77
N LEU A 465 -8.96 23.97 -3.66
CA LEU A 465 -10.02 23.54 -2.75
C LEU A 465 -10.61 24.71 -1.98
N ILE A 466 -9.79 25.65 -1.51
CA ILE A 466 -10.23 26.85 -0.79
C ILE A 466 -11.07 27.74 -1.74
N MET A 467 -10.58 27.97 -2.94
CA MET A 467 -11.32 28.73 -3.97
C MET A 467 -12.65 28.06 -4.34
N GLY A 468 -12.62 26.73 -4.54
CA GLY A 468 -13.82 25.94 -4.83
C GLY A 468 -14.86 26.08 -3.72
N ALA A 469 -14.46 25.96 -2.45
CA ALA A 469 -15.32 26.15 -1.29
C ALA A 469 -15.89 27.58 -1.23
N GLY A 470 -15.05 28.60 -1.47
CA GLY A 470 -15.49 30.00 -1.53
C GLY A 470 -16.50 30.26 -2.65
N ILE A 471 -16.28 29.71 -3.84
CA ILE A 471 -17.23 29.79 -4.97
C ILE A 471 -18.54 29.07 -4.62
N ALA A 472 -18.50 27.95 -3.90
CA ALA A 472 -19.72 27.27 -3.45
C ALA A 472 -20.56 28.15 -2.50
N LEU A 473 -19.91 28.82 -1.54
CA LEU A 473 -20.59 29.79 -0.64
C LEU A 473 -21.15 30.98 -1.42
N TYR A 474 -20.35 31.57 -2.34
CA TYR A 474 -20.79 32.66 -3.18
C TYR A 474 -21.98 32.27 -4.05
N ALA A 475 -21.93 31.11 -4.72
CA ALA A 475 -23.01 30.61 -5.56
C ALA A 475 -24.29 30.38 -4.77
N ALA A 476 -24.19 29.86 -3.54
CA ALA A 476 -25.32 29.67 -2.64
C ALA A 476 -25.94 31.00 -2.15
N ALA A 477 -25.10 32.02 -1.90
CA ALA A 477 -25.54 33.33 -1.42
C ALA A 477 -26.08 34.23 -2.54
N ALA A 478 -25.45 34.24 -3.73
CA ALA A 478 -25.78 35.11 -4.81
C ALA A 478 -26.97 34.62 -5.67
N ARG A 479 -27.42 33.38 -5.47
CA ARG A 479 -28.46 32.76 -6.28
C ARG A 479 -29.83 32.91 -5.62
N GLU A 480 -30.72 33.61 -6.30
CA GLU A 480 -32.15 33.45 -6.01
C GLU A 480 -32.61 32.07 -6.50
N ALA A 481 -32.70 31.12 -5.59
CA ALA A 481 -33.06 29.76 -5.92
C ALA A 481 -34.54 29.66 -6.32
N ALA A 482 -34.77 29.34 -7.60
CA ALA A 482 -36.10 29.31 -8.21
C ALA A 482 -36.96 28.13 -7.65
N ASP A 483 -36.34 27.09 -7.12
CA ASP A 483 -37.06 25.91 -6.63
C ASP A 483 -36.46 25.36 -5.32
N THR A 484 -37.29 24.58 -4.61
CA THR A 484 -36.95 23.97 -3.31
C THR A 484 -35.78 22.99 -3.42
N GLN A 485 -35.59 22.31 -4.54
CA GLN A 485 -34.54 21.32 -4.70
C GLN A 485 -33.17 21.98 -4.87
N THR A 486 -33.12 23.08 -5.58
CA THR A 486 -31.91 23.90 -5.71
C THR A 486 -31.51 24.49 -4.37
N LYS A 487 -32.47 25.06 -3.60
CA LYS A 487 -32.19 25.53 -2.22
C LYS A 487 -31.60 24.44 -1.31
N LYS A 488 -32.11 23.20 -1.43
CA LYS A 488 -31.55 22.05 -0.66
C LYS A 488 -30.13 21.73 -1.04
N LYS A 489 -29.78 21.76 -2.34
CA LYS A 489 -28.42 21.51 -2.80
C LYS A 489 -27.45 22.62 -2.37
N ASP A 490 -27.86 23.86 -2.49
CA ASP A 490 -27.10 25.04 -2.05
C ASP A 490 -26.85 24.98 -0.54
N GLY A 491 -27.90 24.72 0.27
CA GLY A 491 -27.76 24.52 1.72
C GLY A 491 -26.89 23.33 2.09
N PHE A 492 -26.94 22.25 1.33
CA PHE A 492 -26.07 21.11 1.56
C PHE A 492 -24.59 21.42 1.22
N ALA A 493 -24.32 22.16 0.14
CA ALA A 493 -22.98 22.61 -0.18
C ALA A 493 -22.39 23.51 0.92
N VAL A 494 -23.21 24.43 1.47
CA VAL A 494 -22.81 25.25 2.63
C VAL A 494 -22.49 24.36 3.84
N LEU A 495 -23.32 23.37 4.15
CA LEU A 495 -23.06 22.42 5.23
C LEU A 495 -21.72 21.70 5.04
N LEU A 496 -21.40 21.25 3.81
CA LEU A 496 -20.13 20.61 3.49
C LEU A 496 -18.95 21.55 3.72
N VAL A 497 -19.06 22.82 3.34
CA VAL A 497 -18.01 23.83 3.58
C VAL A 497 -17.83 24.05 5.08
N CYS A 498 -18.90 24.25 5.85
CA CYS A 498 -18.82 24.44 7.29
C CYS A 498 -18.18 23.22 7.99
N ALA A 499 -18.55 22.02 7.60
CA ALA A 499 -17.95 20.80 8.12
C ALA A 499 -16.47 20.69 7.73
N GLY A 500 -16.11 21.01 6.49
CA GLY A 500 -14.72 21.03 6.04
C GLY A 500 -13.86 22.05 6.80
N VAL A 501 -14.39 23.23 7.09
CA VAL A 501 -13.73 24.23 7.95
C VAL A 501 -13.53 23.70 9.37
N LEU A 502 -14.55 23.03 9.95
CA LEU A 502 -14.42 22.40 11.26
C LEU A 502 -13.25 21.40 11.30
N PHE A 503 -13.17 20.49 10.32
CA PHE A 503 -12.08 19.53 10.23
C PHE A 503 -10.73 20.22 10.00
N ALA A 504 -10.66 21.27 9.20
CA ALA A 504 -9.45 22.07 9.03
C ALA A 504 -8.99 22.70 10.37
N VAL A 505 -9.92 23.24 11.15
CA VAL A 505 -9.62 23.76 12.49
C VAL A 505 -9.14 22.65 13.41
N MET A 506 -9.78 21.47 13.39
CA MET A 506 -9.37 20.31 14.18
C MET A 506 -7.95 19.82 13.82
N ALA A 507 -7.47 20.08 12.63
CA ALA A 507 -6.09 19.77 12.23
C ALA A 507 -5.06 20.69 12.89
N THR A 508 -5.46 21.81 13.48
CA THR A 508 -4.57 22.87 13.94
C THR A 508 -4.57 23.05 15.45
N THR A 509 -3.63 23.88 15.92
CA THR A 509 -3.52 24.32 17.33
C THR A 509 -4.68 25.22 17.77
N LEU A 510 -5.54 25.70 16.86
CA LEU A 510 -6.77 26.43 17.24
C LEU A 510 -7.80 25.51 17.91
N PHE A 511 -7.74 24.21 17.65
CA PHE A 511 -8.62 23.26 18.30
C PHE A 511 -8.06 22.89 19.69
N PRO A 512 -8.89 22.84 20.74
CA PRO A 512 -8.43 22.70 22.13
C PRO A 512 -8.03 21.24 22.46
N TRP A 513 -7.04 20.69 21.78
CA TRP A 513 -6.59 19.30 21.94
C TRP A 513 -6.24 18.93 23.37
N SER A 514 -5.61 19.84 24.12
CA SER A 514 -5.26 19.59 25.51
C SER A 514 -6.50 19.35 26.39
N HIS A 515 -7.61 20.08 26.13
CA HIS A 515 -8.86 19.87 26.87
C HIS A 515 -9.54 18.55 26.42
N VAL A 516 -9.50 18.23 25.12
CA VAL A 516 -10.02 16.96 24.59
C VAL A 516 -9.27 15.79 25.21
N ARG A 517 -7.95 15.89 25.33
CA ARG A 517 -7.11 14.86 25.97
C ARG A 517 -7.52 14.60 27.41
N VAL A 518 -7.73 15.64 28.20
CA VAL A 518 -8.24 15.50 29.56
C VAL A 518 -9.63 14.87 29.60
N LEU A 519 -10.54 15.36 28.76
CA LEU A 519 -11.93 14.85 28.68
C LEU A 519 -11.99 13.38 28.27
N THR A 520 -11.16 12.97 27.34
CA THR A 520 -11.09 11.59 26.83
C THR A 520 -10.17 10.68 27.64
N ARG A 521 -9.57 11.20 28.73
CA ARG A 521 -8.58 10.48 29.55
C ARG A 521 -7.44 9.87 28.73
N GLY A 522 -6.95 10.63 27.75
CA GLY A 522 -5.86 10.21 26.85
C GLY A 522 -6.28 9.35 25.67
N LEU A 523 -7.55 8.96 25.51
CA LEU A 523 -7.99 8.19 24.32
C LEU A 523 -7.75 8.96 23.01
N SER A 524 -7.75 10.30 23.04
CA SER A 524 -7.41 11.12 21.87
C SER A 524 -5.97 10.93 21.40
N ASP A 525 -5.06 10.44 22.25
CA ASP A 525 -3.65 10.22 21.90
C ASP A 525 -3.48 9.14 20.83
N TYR A 526 -4.44 8.21 20.74
CA TYR A 526 -4.48 7.21 19.69
C TYR A 526 -4.86 7.77 18.30
N LEU A 527 -5.36 9.00 18.18
CA LEU A 527 -5.51 9.68 16.90
C LEU A 527 -4.15 10.09 16.31
N GLN A 528 -3.13 10.17 17.15
CA GLN A 528 -1.73 10.51 16.88
C GLN A 528 -1.57 11.91 16.28
N PHE A 529 -2.01 12.11 15.03
CA PHE A 529 -1.71 13.28 14.21
C PHE A 529 -2.99 13.99 13.79
N PRO A 530 -3.27 15.19 14.32
CA PRO A 530 -4.45 15.99 13.97
C PRO A 530 -4.55 16.35 12.48
N TRP A 531 -3.43 16.45 11.77
CA TRP A 531 -3.47 16.74 10.32
C TRP A 531 -4.26 15.71 9.50
N ARG A 532 -4.48 14.49 10.01
CA ARG A 532 -5.32 13.48 9.37
C ARG A 532 -6.76 13.95 9.13
N PHE A 533 -7.25 14.93 9.88
CA PHE A 533 -8.55 15.56 9.62
C PHE A 533 -8.60 16.28 8.28
N LEU A 534 -7.46 16.65 7.68
CA LEU A 534 -7.40 17.24 6.34
C LEU A 534 -7.91 16.31 5.24
N MET A 535 -7.91 14.99 5.44
CA MET A 535 -8.54 14.06 4.50
C MET A 535 -10.04 14.35 4.34
N MET A 536 -10.72 14.69 5.45
CA MET A 536 -12.14 15.07 5.45
C MET A 536 -12.32 16.44 4.80
N THR A 537 -11.51 17.43 5.17
CA THR A 537 -11.52 18.76 4.56
C THR A 537 -11.39 18.67 3.05
N ALA A 538 -10.42 17.88 2.54
CA ALA A 538 -10.20 17.71 1.10
C ALA A 538 -11.44 17.11 0.40
N ALA A 539 -12.05 16.08 0.97
CA ALA A 539 -13.23 15.44 0.39
C ALA A 539 -14.47 16.36 0.40
N LEU A 540 -14.71 17.05 1.52
CA LEU A 540 -15.87 17.92 1.70
C LEU A 540 -15.76 19.17 0.83
N PHE A 541 -14.58 19.81 0.76
CA PHE A 541 -14.34 20.97 -0.10
C PHE A 541 -14.37 20.60 -1.57
N ALA A 542 -13.89 19.42 -1.96
CA ALA A 542 -14.00 18.94 -3.33
C ALA A 542 -15.46 18.73 -3.75
N LEU A 543 -16.30 18.13 -2.89
CA LEU A 543 -17.73 17.97 -3.15
C LEU A 543 -18.44 19.31 -3.28
N ALA A 544 -18.27 20.20 -2.30
CA ALA A 544 -18.91 21.53 -2.31
C ALA A 544 -18.39 22.40 -3.46
N GLY A 545 -17.06 22.45 -3.63
CA GLY A 545 -16.40 23.24 -4.67
C GLY A 545 -16.77 22.79 -6.07
N GLY A 546 -16.81 21.48 -6.31
CA GLY A 546 -17.25 20.92 -7.59
C GLY A 546 -18.67 21.36 -7.95
N TYR A 547 -19.58 21.34 -6.98
CA TYR A 547 -20.94 21.84 -7.18
C TYR A 547 -20.98 23.36 -7.43
N GLY A 548 -20.30 24.15 -6.59
CA GLY A 548 -20.26 25.60 -6.72
C GLY A 548 -19.69 26.06 -8.08
N LEU A 549 -18.60 25.43 -8.53
CA LEU A 549 -17.98 25.70 -9.83
C LEU A 549 -18.91 25.36 -10.99
N ALA A 550 -19.61 24.23 -10.93
CA ALA A 550 -20.58 23.87 -11.98
C ALA A 550 -21.76 24.84 -12.04
N VAL A 551 -22.27 25.29 -10.90
CA VAL A 551 -23.32 26.32 -10.80
C VAL A 551 -22.84 27.67 -11.35
N TYR A 552 -21.64 28.07 -10.97
CA TYR A 552 -21.03 29.33 -11.42
C TYR A 552 -20.78 29.33 -12.92
N ALA A 553 -20.43 28.19 -13.51
CA ALA A 553 -20.13 28.07 -14.94
C ALA A 553 -21.31 28.35 -15.88
N ARG A 554 -22.54 28.31 -15.42
CA ARG A 554 -23.77 28.71 -16.18
C ARG A 554 -23.84 28.13 -17.60
N GLY A 555 -23.58 26.85 -17.76
CA GLY A 555 -23.61 26.16 -19.06
C GLY A 555 -22.23 25.95 -19.71
N HIS A 556 -21.18 26.60 -19.22
CA HIS A 556 -19.78 26.43 -19.67
C HIS A 556 -19.01 25.43 -18.81
N GLY A 557 -19.64 24.31 -18.45
CA GLY A 557 -19.07 23.35 -17.52
C GLY A 557 -17.77 22.65 -17.99
N GLU A 558 -17.62 22.44 -19.31
CA GLU A 558 -16.41 21.88 -19.90
C GLU A 558 -15.22 22.81 -19.76
N GLN A 559 -15.42 24.11 -20.12
CA GLN A 559 -14.38 25.13 -19.96
C GLN A 559 -14.02 25.33 -18.49
N MET A 560 -15.02 25.35 -17.62
CA MET A 560 -14.79 25.43 -16.18
C MET A 560 -13.96 24.24 -15.67
N ALA A 561 -14.30 23.03 -16.05
CA ALA A 561 -13.56 21.83 -15.63
C ALA A 561 -12.12 21.82 -16.18
N ALA A 562 -11.91 22.31 -17.41
CA ALA A 562 -10.58 22.48 -17.98
C ALA A 562 -9.76 23.52 -17.21
N ALA A 563 -10.39 24.67 -16.85
CA ALA A 563 -9.74 25.70 -16.03
C ALA A 563 -9.40 25.17 -14.62
N VAL A 564 -10.32 24.44 -14.00
CA VAL A 564 -10.08 23.79 -12.69
C VAL A 564 -8.91 22.81 -12.78
N LEU A 565 -8.85 22.00 -13.85
CA LEU A 565 -7.73 21.07 -14.08
C LEU A 565 -6.41 21.84 -14.20
N ALA A 566 -6.37 22.89 -15.00
CA ALA A 566 -5.16 23.70 -15.19
C ALA A 566 -4.69 24.34 -13.87
N VAL A 567 -5.59 24.97 -13.11
CA VAL A 567 -5.25 25.61 -11.84
C VAL A 567 -4.84 24.58 -10.80
N ALA A 568 -5.57 23.46 -10.67
CA ALA A 568 -5.24 22.41 -9.72
C ALA A 568 -3.91 21.72 -10.05
N ALA A 569 -3.63 21.51 -11.35
CA ALA A 569 -2.35 20.97 -11.80
C ALA A 569 -1.19 21.91 -11.50
N LEU A 570 -1.34 23.22 -11.80
CA LEU A 570 -0.32 24.22 -11.51
C LEU A 570 -0.01 24.32 -10.01
N CYS A 571 -1.03 24.25 -9.16
CA CYS A 571 -0.84 24.25 -7.70
C CYS A 571 -0.20 22.94 -7.19
N ALA A 572 -0.48 21.80 -7.82
CA ALA A 572 0.09 20.50 -7.44
C ALA A 572 1.52 20.31 -7.99
N LEU A 573 1.89 21.04 -9.05
CA LEU A 573 3.15 20.84 -9.77
C LEU A 573 4.41 20.98 -8.90
N PRO A 574 4.51 21.97 -7.98
CA PRO A 574 5.68 22.07 -7.09
C PRO A 574 5.90 20.80 -6.28
N THR A 575 4.87 20.36 -5.56
CA THR A 575 4.93 19.12 -4.75
C THR A 575 5.23 17.90 -5.61
N LEU A 576 4.53 17.71 -6.74
CA LEU A 576 4.77 16.57 -7.64
C LEU A 576 6.17 16.59 -8.27
N THR A 577 6.71 17.79 -8.56
CA THR A 577 8.05 17.92 -9.12
C THR A 577 9.12 17.64 -8.07
N ASP A 578 8.92 18.12 -6.86
CA ASP A 578 9.79 17.87 -5.73
C ASP A 578 9.85 16.35 -5.43
N GLU A 579 8.69 15.72 -5.29
CA GLU A 579 8.60 14.27 -5.11
C GLU A 579 9.21 13.48 -6.28
N ALA A 580 9.07 13.97 -7.50
CA ALA A 580 9.68 13.33 -8.66
C ALA A 580 11.21 13.51 -8.71
N ARG A 581 11.76 14.58 -8.13
CA ARG A 581 13.21 14.87 -8.08
C ARG A 581 13.89 14.27 -6.87
N ASN A 582 13.24 14.35 -5.71
CA ASN A 582 13.75 13.88 -4.42
C ASN A 582 13.53 12.37 -4.23
N ASN A 583 13.06 11.66 -5.24
CA ASN A 583 13.12 10.22 -5.27
C ASN A 583 14.59 9.79 -5.19
N HIS A 584 15.16 9.91 -4.01
CA HIS A 584 16.38 9.20 -3.65
C HIS A 584 16.05 7.74 -3.83
N PHE A 585 16.76 7.10 -4.73
CA PHE A 585 16.64 5.67 -4.96
C PHE A 585 16.77 4.97 -3.61
N ILE A 586 15.74 4.29 -3.18
CA ILE A 586 15.96 3.23 -2.24
C ILE A 586 16.84 2.23 -2.97
N ALA A 587 18.13 2.23 -2.64
CA ALA A 587 18.96 1.08 -2.89
C ALA A 587 18.23 -0.11 -2.25
N PHE A 588 17.78 -1.03 -3.07
CA PHE A 588 16.85 -2.10 -2.68
C PHE A 588 17.34 -2.92 -1.48
N GLY A 589 18.65 -2.94 -1.19
CA GLY A 589 19.24 -3.66 -0.08
C GLY A 589 19.15 -2.98 1.30
N GLU A 590 19.14 -1.65 1.35
CA GLU A 590 19.22 -0.96 2.66
C GLU A 590 17.87 -0.66 3.28
N THR A 591 16.83 -0.47 2.48
CA THR A 591 15.55 0.05 2.94
C THR A 591 14.48 -1.02 3.13
N VAL A 592 14.60 -2.17 2.48
CA VAL A 592 13.68 -3.30 2.62
C VAL A 592 14.39 -4.49 3.27
N SER A 593 15.22 -4.20 4.27
CA SER A 593 15.91 -5.24 5.03
C SER A 593 14.91 -5.99 5.91
N PRO A 594 14.95 -7.34 5.95
CA PRO A 594 14.22 -8.13 6.92
C PRO A 594 14.66 -7.85 8.36
N ASN A 595 15.79 -7.18 8.53
CA ASN A 595 16.31 -6.73 9.82
C ASN A 595 15.56 -5.54 10.41
N TRP A 596 14.49 -5.07 9.76
CA TRP A 596 13.77 -3.93 10.25
C TRP A 596 13.00 -4.18 11.54
N GLN A 597 12.96 -3.16 12.40
CA GLN A 597 12.85 -3.27 13.84
C GLN A 597 11.62 -2.57 14.44
N TYR A 598 10.50 -2.54 13.73
CA TYR A 598 9.27 -2.07 14.37
C TYR A 598 8.75 -3.14 15.35
N THR A 599 9.03 -2.91 16.62
CA THR A 599 8.62 -3.83 17.72
C THR A 599 7.20 -3.60 18.21
N GLU A 600 6.50 -2.56 17.71
CA GLU A 600 5.17 -2.16 18.17
C GLU A 600 4.10 -3.27 18.03
N TYR A 601 4.30 -4.19 17.10
CA TYR A 601 3.35 -5.28 16.81
C TYR A 601 3.93 -6.66 17.10
N THR A 602 4.90 -6.73 18.01
CA THR A 602 5.54 -7.99 18.42
C THR A 602 5.18 -8.34 19.87
N LEU A 603 5.64 -9.50 20.31
CA LEU A 603 5.50 -9.92 21.71
C LEU A 603 6.23 -8.92 22.63
N PRO A 604 5.72 -8.63 23.83
CA PRO A 604 6.41 -7.78 24.79
C PRO A 604 7.83 -8.27 25.07
N GLY A 605 8.79 -7.34 25.13
CA GLY A 605 10.20 -7.65 25.34
C GLY A 605 10.95 -8.23 24.15
N THR A 606 10.35 -8.19 22.94
CA THR A 606 11.06 -8.61 21.71
C THR A 606 12.27 -7.73 21.47
N LYS A 607 13.42 -8.36 21.27
CA LYS A 607 14.68 -7.72 20.91
C LYS A 607 14.68 -7.31 19.44
N THR A 608 15.57 -6.38 19.09
CA THR A 608 15.75 -5.95 17.71
C THR A 608 16.29 -7.06 16.82
N ALA A 609 15.92 -7.07 15.55
CA ALA A 609 16.32 -8.12 14.60
C ALA A 609 17.85 -8.34 14.53
N ALA A 610 18.64 -7.28 14.69
CA ALA A 610 20.10 -7.37 14.68
C ALA A 610 20.70 -8.24 15.81
N THR A 611 19.96 -8.45 16.89
CA THR A 611 20.40 -9.25 18.05
C THR A 611 19.76 -10.64 18.12
N LEU A 612 18.90 -10.98 17.14
CA LEU A 612 18.24 -12.28 17.07
C LEU A 612 19.16 -13.29 16.36
N ASP A 613 19.40 -14.41 17.04
CA ASP A 613 20.15 -15.52 16.49
C ASP A 613 19.30 -16.35 15.52
N PRO A 614 19.66 -16.48 14.23
CA PRO A 614 18.89 -17.23 13.25
C PRO A 614 19.00 -18.75 13.40
N GLY A 615 19.88 -19.25 14.28
CA GLY A 615 20.09 -20.67 14.50
C GLY A 615 19.00 -21.34 15.33
N VAL A 616 18.83 -22.63 15.14
CA VAL A 616 18.05 -23.50 16.05
C VAL A 616 18.88 -23.80 17.28
N ARG A 617 18.29 -23.70 18.47
CA ARG A 617 18.93 -24.10 19.72
C ARG A 617 18.24 -25.34 20.24
N ALA A 618 19.00 -26.33 20.66
CA ALA A 618 18.49 -27.57 21.28
C ALA A 618 19.26 -27.87 22.56
N ASP A 619 18.60 -28.47 23.50
CA ASP A 619 19.24 -28.96 24.73
C ASP A 619 20.31 -30.02 24.44
N GLU A 620 21.26 -30.17 25.38
CA GLU A 620 22.26 -31.22 25.32
C GLU A 620 21.57 -32.59 25.35
N GLY A 621 21.87 -33.46 24.36
CA GLY A 621 21.21 -34.75 24.19
C GLY A 621 20.00 -34.78 23.24
N VAL A 622 19.63 -33.65 22.67
CA VAL A 622 18.65 -33.57 21.57
C VAL A 622 19.38 -33.54 20.24
N GLU A 623 19.21 -34.57 19.45
CA GLU A 623 19.77 -34.68 18.10
C GLU A 623 18.77 -34.15 17.06
N LEU A 624 19.26 -33.32 16.15
CA LEU A 624 18.49 -32.74 15.02
C LEU A 624 19.13 -33.17 13.71
N ALA A 625 18.33 -33.70 12.81
CA ALA A 625 18.74 -34.05 11.45
C ALA A 625 17.68 -33.55 10.43
N GLN A 626 18.08 -33.39 9.17
CA GLN A 626 17.18 -33.02 8.07
C GLN A 626 16.32 -31.81 8.40
N VAL A 627 16.97 -30.76 8.92
CA VAL A 627 16.30 -29.51 9.28
C VAL A 627 15.88 -28.77 8.00
N GLU A 628 14.57 -28.65 7.81
CA GLU A 628 13.96 -27.93 6.70
C GLU A 628 13.10 -26.79 7.23
N ARG A 629 13.15 -25.67 6.51
CA ARG A 629 12.32 -24.51 6.79
C ARG A 629 11.60 -24.07 5.52
N ASP A 630 10.30 -23.81 5.63
CA ASP A 630 9.44 -23.30 4.56
C ASP A 630 8.61 -22.13 5.11
N GLY A 631 9.08 -20.91 4.92
CA GLY A 631 8.51 -19.70 5.52
C GLY A 631 8.47 -19.79 7.05
N LEU A 632 7.28 -19.87 7.63
CA LEU A 632 7.05 -20.06 9.07
C LEU A 632 6.83 -21.52 9.47
N ALA A 633 6.95 -22.45 8.55
CA ALA A 633 6.92 -23.87 8.84
C ALA A 633 8.33 -24.40 9.05
N PHE A 634 8.46 -25.35 9.98
CA PHE A 634 9.70 -26.00 10.33
C PHE A 634 9.50 -27.51 10.39
N ARG A 635 10.44 -28.27 9.85
CA ARG A 635 10.48 -29.75 9.92
C ARG A 635 11.89 -30.21 10.27
N ALA A 636 11.99 -31.22 11.10
CA ALA A 636 13.24 -31.88 11.41
C ALA A 636 13.01 -33.30 11.89
N GLN A 637 13.95 -34.19 11.64
CA GLN A 637 14.05 -35.45 12.37
C GLN A 637 14.67 -35.15 13.73
N VAL A 638 14.02 -35.56 14.81
CA VAL A 638 14.46 -35.32 16.16
C VAL A 638 14.61 -36.62 16.92
N ARG A 639 15.67 -36.70 17.74
CA ARG A 639 15.86 -37.80 18.71
C ARG A 639 16.25 -37.21 20.06
N ALA A 640 15.53 -37.60 21.12
CA ALA A 640 15.78 -37.15 22.48
C ALA A 640 15.47 -38.30 23.46
N ALA A 641 16.52 -39.00 23.92
CA ALA A 641 16.36 -40.13 24.82
C ALA A 641 15.74 -39.70 26.16
N ASP A 642 16.21 -38.63 26.74
CA ASP A 642 15.77 -38.09 28.03
C ASP A 642 14.74 -36.96 27.91
N GLY A 643 14.30 -36.68 26.67
CA GLY A 643 13.51 -35.49 26.36
C GLY A 643 14.37 -34.24 26.24
N GLY A 644 13.74 -33.06 26.19
CA GLY A 644 14.46 -31.79 26.12
C GLY A 644 13.66 -30.71 25.42
N GLU A 645 14.27 -29.56 25.18
CA GLU A 645 13.65 -28.40 24.52
C GLU A 645 14.39 -28.09 23.24
N ILE A 646 13.60 -27.63 22.23
CA ILE A 646 14.11 -27.07 20.96
C ILE A 646 13.56 -25.68 20.83
N ALA A 647 14.43 -24.67 20.78
CA ALA A 647 14.07 -23.29 20.53
C ALA A 647 14.32 -22.92 19.07
N LEU A 648 13.23 -22.68 18.35
CA LEU A 648 13.25 -22.35 16.92
C LEU A 648 13.45 -20.84 16.69
N PRO A 649 14.05 -20.41 15.57
CA PRO A 649 14.14 -19.01 15.19
C PRO A 649 12.79 -18.49 14.64
N LEU A 650 11.75 -18.61 15.45
CA LEU A 650 10.38 -18.16 15.22
C LEU A 650 9.86 -17.50 16.49
N PHE A 651 9.10 -16.40 16.36
CA PHE A 651 8.42 -15.87 17.53
C PHE A 651 7.24 -16.75 17.95
N GLY A 652 7.14 -17.03 19.24
CA GLY A 652 6.09 -17.87 19.82
C GLY A 652 4.72 -17.16 19.88
N TYR A 653 4.13 -16.86 18.74
CA TYR A 653 2.77 -16.32 18.67
C TYR A 653 1.74 -17.42 18.88
N ASP A 654 0.67 -17.11 19.62
CA ASP A 654 -0.46 -18.01 19.72
C ASP A 654 -1.10 -18.24 18.33
N GLY A 655 -1.22 -19.49 17.94
CA GLY A 655 -1.62 -19.90 16.59
C GLY A 655 -0.66 -20.90 15.93
N TYR A 656 0.52 -21.07 16.50
CA TYR A 656 1.42 -22.17 16.10
C TYR A 656 0.93 -23.53 16.62
N ARG A 657 1.27 -24.58 15.90
CA ARG A 657 1.16 -25.97 16.30
C ARG A 657 2.51 -26.64 16.17
N ALA A 658 2.83 -27.47 17.16
CA ALA A 658 3.98 -28.36 17.15
C ALA A 658 3.47 -29.80 17.24
N GLU A 659 4.01 -30.69 16.42
CA GLU A 659 3.60 -32.09 16.32
C GLU A 659 4.85 -32.98 16.16
N LEU A 660 4.86 -34.13 16.80
CA LEU A 660 5.84 -35.21 16.59
C LEU A 660 5.08 -36.41 16.00
N ASP A 661 5.39 -36.78 14.76
CA ASP A 661 4.67 -37.82 14.01
C ASP A 661 3.14 -37.64 14.04
N GLY A 662 2.66 -36.39 13.98
CA GLY A 662 1.25 -36.02 14.03
C GLY A 662 0.65 -35.96 15.44
N GLN A 663 1.40 -36.24 16.50
CA GLN A 663 0.97 -36.04 17.89
C GLN A 663 1.33 -34.66 18.37
N ALA A 664 0.32 -33.92 18.90
CA ALA A 664 0.51 -32.56 19.36
C ALA A 664 1.53 -32.46 20.51
N LEU A 665 2.46 -31.56 20.40
CA LEU A 665 3.42 -31.18 21.42
C LEU A 665 3.11 -29.86 22.06
N ALA A 666 3.46 -29.69 23.33
CA ALA A 666 3.44 -28.40 24.01
C ALA A 666 4.62 -27.55 23.56
N TRP A 667 4.36 -26.25 23.42
CA TRP A 667 5.37 -25.26 23.16
C TRP A 667 5.11 -24.00 24.00
N THR A 668 6.12 -23.16 24.18
CA THR A 668 6.05 -21.90 24.91
C THR A 668 6.86 -20.81 24.18
N ALA A 669 6.58 -19.54 24.45
CA ALA A 669 7.49 -18.46 24.11
C ALA A 669 8.62 -18.45 25.16
N GLY A 670 9.80 -18.93 24.78
CA GLY A 670 10.97 -19.02 25.65
C GLY A 670 11.81 -17.74 25.64
N GLU A 671 13.12 -17.90 25.86
CA GLU A 671 14.07 -16.78 25.79
C GLU A 671 13.99 -16.07 24.44
N ASP A 672 14.06 -14.74 24.44
CA ASP A 672 13.93 -13.88 23.23
C ASP A 672 12.59 -14.08 22.48
N ASN A 673 11.54 -14.50 23.20
CA ASN A 673 10.22 -14.81 22.62
C ASN A 673 10.29 -15.92 21.54
N ARG A 674 11.34 -16.75 21.55
CA ARG A 674 11.48 -17.88 20.62
C ARG A 674 10.45 -18.96 20.91
N LEU A 675 9.88 -19.51 19.84
CA LEU A 675 9.02 -20.68 19.95
C LEU A 675 9.85 -21.88 20.43
N THR A 676 9.62 -22.32 21.66
CA THR A 676 10.34 -23.41 22.30
C THR A 676 9.42 -24.62 22.46
N VAL A 677 9.75 -25.70 21.77
CA VAL A 677 8.98 -26.96 21.78
C VAL A 677 9.56 -27.89 22.83
N LYS A 678 8.72 -28.56 23.64
CA LYS A 678 9.09 -29.55 24.63
C LYS A 678 8.95 -30.96 24.06
N LEU A 679 10.05 -31.66 23.99
CA LEU A 679 10.10 -33.07 23.58
C LEU A 679 9.92 -33.98 24.79
N PRO A 680 9.08 -35.02 24.70
CA PRO A 680 9.01 -36.06 25.74
C PRO A 680 10.26 -36.95 25.72
N ALA A 681 10.53 -37.63 26.85
CA ALA A 681 11.57 -38.65 26.90
C ALA A 681 11.25 -39.77 25.91
N GLY A 682 12.28 -40.23 25.19
CA GLY A 682 12.15 -41.24 24.15
C GLY A 682 11.60 -40.72 22.83
N ALA A 683 11.57 -39.40 22.62
CA ALA A 683 11.18 -38.81 21.34
C ALA A 683 12.11 -39.27 20.22
N ASP A 684 11.55 -39.86 19.15
CA ASP A 684 12.27 -40.26 17.93
C ASP A 684 11.26 -40.19 16.77
N GLY A 685 11.39 -39.21 15.89
CA GLY A 685 10.44 -39.00 14.79
C GLY A 685 10.51 -37.62 14.10
N GLU A 686 9.54 -37.32 13.24
CA GLU A 686 9.44 -36.05 12.53
C GLU A 686 8.77 -34.99 13.39
N LEU A 687 9.54 -33.97 13.81
CA LEU A 687 8.99 -32.73 14.37
C LEU A 687 8.48 -31.84 13.26
N ARG A 688 7.23 -31.40 13.40
CA ARG A 688 6.62 -30.38 12.51
C ARG A 688 6.09 -29.22 13.35
N VAL A 689 6.49 -27.99 12.98
CA VAL A 689 5.98 -26.76 13.59
C VAL A 689 5.47 -25.87 12.47
N TYR A 690 4.25 -25.34 12.61
CA TYR A 690 3.63 -24.52 11.57
C TYR A 690 2.59 -23.57 12.14
N PHE A 691 2.34 -22.46 11.46
CA PHE A 691 1.34 -21.48 11.86
C PHE A 691 -0.04 -21.86 11.32
N ALA A 692 -0.89 -22.45 12.19
CA ALA A 692 -2.23 -22.92 11.83
C ALA A 692 -3.32 -21.86 11.98
N GLY A 693 -3.11 -20.87 12.85
CA GLY A 693 -4.15 -19.95 13.33
C GLY A 693 -5.14 -20.63 14.27
N LYS A 694 -6.10 -19.86 14.77
CA LYS A 694 -7.16 -20.31 15.70
C LYS A 694 -8.46 -20.67 14.96
N ALA A 695 -9.19 -21.67 15.41
CA ALA A 695 -10.50 -22.05 14.84
C ALA A 695 -11.49 -20.88 14.84
N LEU A 696 -11.47 -20.03 15.87
CA LEU A 696 -12.30 -18.84 15.96
C LEU A 696 -12.05 -17.86 14.80
N TRP A 697 -10.78 -17.75 14.34
CA TRP A 697 -10.44 -16.89 13.20
C TRP A 697 -11.03 -17.43 11.89
N ARG A 698 -11.01 -18.74 11.70
CA ARG A 698 -11.64 -19.41 10.54
C ARG A 698 -13.16 -19.20 10.51
N ALA A 699 -13.81 -19.24 11.68
CA ALA A 699 -15.23 -18.92 11.79
C ALA A 699 -15.50 -17.44 11.41
N ALA A 700 -14.68 -16.51 11.87
CA ALA A 700 -14.78 -15.09 11.54
C ALA A 700 -14.55 -14.82 10.04
N GLU A 701 -13.62 -15.53 9.40
CA GLU A 701 -13.39 -15.51 7.96
C GLU A 701 -14.66 -15.96 7.20
N GLY A 702 -15.28 -17.06 7.63
CA GLY A 702 -16.54 -17.54 7.07
C GLY A 702 -17.67 -16.51 7.19
N VAL A 703 -17.80 -15.84 8.33
CA VAL A 703 -18.78 -14.76 8.55
C VAL A 703 -18.56 -13.60 7.58
N SER A 704 -17.32 -13.15 7.41
CA SER A 704 -16.99 -12.05 6.50
C SER A 704 -17.28 -12.41 5.05
N LEU A 705 -16.92 -13.62 4.60
CA LEU A 705 -17.18 -14.10 3.23
C LEU A 705 -18.68 -14.22 2.95
N LEU A 706 -19.45 -14.80 3.88
CA LEU A 706 -20.90 -14.92 3.74
C LEU A 706 -21.58 -13.56 3.70
N THR A 707 -21.11 -12.61 4.50
CA THR A 707 -21.64 -11.22 4.49
C THR A 707 -21.36 -10.55 3.16
N ALA A 708 -20.12 -10.65 2.65
CA ALA A 708 -19.75 -10.10 1.35
C ALA A 708 -20.57 -10.71 0.21
N ALA A 709 -20.73 -12.04 0.19
CA ALA A 709 -21.56 -12.74 -0.79
C ALA A 709 -23.04 -12.32 -0.70
N GLY A 710 -23.59 -12.18 0.50
CA GLY A 710 -24.96 -11.71 0.73
C GLY A 710 -25.20 -10.30 0.22
N LEU A 711 -24.28 -9.37 0.47
CA LEU A 711 -24.37 -8.00 -0.04
C LEU A 711 -24.25 -7.95 -1.57
N ALA A 712 -23.35 -8.73 -2.16
CA ALA A 712 -23.23 -8.86 -3.62
C ALA A 712 -24.51 -9.42 -4.26
N ALA A 713 -25.07 -10.48 -3.69
CA ALA A 713 -26.34 -11.07 -4.16
C ALA A 713 -27.50 -10.05 -4.09
N MET A 714 -27.61 -9.29 -2.99
CA MET A 714 -28.61 -8.22 -2.87
C MET A 714 -28.44 -7.15 -3.95
N ALA A 715 -27.21 -6.75 -4.26
CA ALA A 715 -26.93 -5.76 -5.32
C ALA A 715 -27.35 -6.28 -6.70
N LEU A 716 -27.04 -7.53 -7.02
CA LEU A 716 -27.40 -8.18 -8.28
C LEU A 716 -28.93 -8.35 -8.44
N LEU A 717 -29.62 -8.78 -7.38
CA LEU A 717 -31.09 -8.94 -7.39
C LEU A 717 -31.81 -7.60 -7.57
N ARG A 718 -31.32 -6.52 -6.97
CA ARG A 718 -31.85 -5.16 -7.17
C ARG A 718 -31.73 -4.74 -8.63
N LYS A 719 -30.55 -4.90 -9.23
CA LYS A 719 -30.30 -4.54 -10.63
C LYS A 719 -31.23 -5.31 -11.59
N ARG A 720 -31.52 -6.58 -11.30
CA ARG A 720 -32.48 -7.38 -12.10
C ARG A 720 -33.91 -6.87 -11.97
N LYS A 721 -34.37 -6.47 -10.78
CA LYS A 721 -35.70 -5.90 -10.58
C LYS A 721 -35.88 -4.56 -11.29
N GLU A 722 -34.88 -3.67 -11.23
CA GLU A 722 -34.92 -2.38 -11.94
C GLU A 722 -34.93 -2.58 -13.47
N SER A 723 -34.12 -3.49 -14.00
CA SER A 723 -34.10 -3.78 -15.45
C SER A 723 -35.33 -4.55 -15.94
N GLY A 724 -36.08 -5.21 -15.06
CA GLY A 724 -37.33 -5.88 -15.37
C GLY A 724 -38.54 -4.94 -15.29
N ALA A 725 -38.48 -3.88 -14.48
CA ALA A 725 -39.51 -2.84 -14.41
C ALA A 725 -39.45 -1.88 -15.63
N ASP A 726 -38.26 -1.63 -16.19
CA ASP A 726 -38.11 -0.84 -17.43
C ASP A 726 -38.56 -1.58 -18.72
N LYS A 727 -38.90 -2.86 -18.60
CA LYS A 727 -39.37 -3.68 -19.72
C LYS A 727 -40.89 -3.94 -19.70
N ARG A 728 -41.59 -3.47 -18.69
CA ARG A 728 -43.06 -3.43 -18.59
C ARG A 728 -43.56 -2.00 -18.69
#